data_171dc835223b11ab130e88d39fdd94cd
#
_entry.id   171dc835223b11ab130e88d39fdd94cd
#
_cell.length_a   1.000
_cell.length_b   1.000
_cell.length_c   1.000
_cell.angle_alpha   90.00
_cell.angle_beta   90.00
_cell.angle_gamma   90.00
#
_symmetry.space_group_name_H-M   'P 1'
#
loop_
_entity.id
_entity.type
_entity.pdbx_description
1 polymer ?
#
loop_
_entity_poly.entity_id
_entity_poly.type
_entity_poly.pdbx_seq_one_letter_code
_entity_poly.pdbx_strand_id
1 'polypeptide(L)'
;MRSAPGYAGQIVYVREAEARRAGFAEVARPLSAQVRAVLKSRGIERLYSHQAEALDTVREGKNVLVATGTASGKSLCFVAPIIEMLSAQPEGRALLLFPTKALCQDQFRSFRAALAASGMQDVLAGVFDGDTPAATRRRLRDHGRVIFSNPDMLHAAIMPQHGRWAQFLSRLRVLVLDELHVYSGIFGSNAANLFRRFFRLCSYYGAEPRIVACSATIGNPQELAERVTGKEMTLIDDDGSPRGKRTFVLWNPPRLRATAWRSRRSANVEAHELMAMLIQRGVPTITFSKAKMTAEMIYRYVCETLRQTAPHLVGKVTPYRGGYLAEERREIERRLFDGELVGVSTTRALELGIDVGGLDASILVGYPGTLASFYQQSGRAGRQDRDALVVLVGLDTSINQYIMSHPEYVFGRPLEEGVVDANNPFVVTGHLRCATHELPLANDEVDGFGPHAGMALRVLEDNLKVKHIRSRWYYAASEVPQHELSLRDYADENVVIQDADTGAVLGELNKFDAPAIVHPEAIYLHRGDTYRVLDLDLTRNIATVKKVEVDYYTQPIGGTDVHHVDHCLREKPFGTGMAYWGEVTAYFDTYMYEKIHFYSLDAVSRHGLKLPTFVLETMALWLVPREDLMDKVRLAGLDVHSGLRGIGYATRMLLPLFMTCDTLDFSHSIGSVNSAWNAIFVYERYPHGLGFTQKAYERLHEVMPAVLDEIRNCPCVDGCPCCVGKPLRQYAVWNVERGEGSIPSKAAAVMILRGMLGDGTNLDAPDSSALTDSEAGDELRLEMALRRRLERMREPQVFHPIEPRVETRYPDARKPEELSSADVAERAARRREFDRELRGRIAKRIRTDQLPPHAGRPGPPPGMKTPAGNKPPTHFPSRPCVSEDKVQQERAIGRHDEEPIRPGDSLAARARKIRKGRQGHS
;
A
#
# COMPACT_ATOMS: atom_id res chain seq x y z
N MET A 1 6.27 30.26 -8.37
CA MET A 1 5.44 29.22 -9.01
C MET A 1 4.46 29.81 -10.03
N ARG A 2 3.64 30.81 -9.71
CA ARG A 2 2.68 31.43 -10.67
C ARG A 2 3.33 32.06 -11.90
N SER A 3 4.58 32.48 -11.82
CA SER A 3 5.37 33.04 -12.93
C SER A 3 6.21 31.99 -13.69
N ALA A 4 6.04 30.71 -13.38
CA ALA A 4 6.78 29.65 -14.06
C ALA A 4 6.30 29.49 -15.52
N PRO A 5 7.20 29.28 -16.50
CA PRO A 5 6.81 28.91 -17.85
C PRO A 5 5.92 27.63 -17.79
N GLY A 6 4.76 27.66 -18.45
CA GLY A 6 3.80 26.55 -18.42
C GLY A 6 2.77 26.60 -17.29
N TYR A 7 2.77 27.63 -16.45
CA TYR A 7 1.69 27.82 -15.49
C TYR A 7 0.38 28.18 -16.21
N ALA A 8 -0.64 27.34 -16.02
CA ALA A 8 -1.96 27.46 -16.62
C ALA A 8 -3.09 27.30 -15.58
N GLY A 9 -2.88 27.83 -14.36
CA GLY A 9 -3.86 27.76 -13.29
C GLY A 9 -3.81 26.47 -12.44
N GLN A 10 -2.67 25.79 -12.37
CA GLN A 10 -2.51 24.53 -11.62
C GLN A 10 -2.71 24.68 -10.11
N ILE A 11 -2.48 25.87 -9.52
CA ILE A 11 -2.71 26.11 -8.10
C ILE A 11 -4.22 26.24 -7.89
N VAL A 12 -4.83 25.19 -7.29
CA VAL A 12 -6.28 25.17 -7.00
C VAL A 12 -6.60 25.59 -5.57
N TYR A 13 -5.65 25.42 -4.64
CA TYR A 13 -5.81 25.81 -3.25
C TYR A 13 -4.46 26.15 -2.61
N VAL A 14 -4.47 27.12 -1.69
CA VAL A 14 -3.30 27.49 -0.86
C VAL A 14 -3.76 27.64 0.58
N ARG A 15 -3.07 27.00 1.51
CA ARG A 15 -3.26 27.18 2.95
C ARG A 15 -1.93 27.57 3.59
N GLU A 16 -1.96 28.62 4.38
CA GLU A 16 -0.86 29.02 5.24
C GLU A 16 -1.16 28.57 6.68
N ALA A 17 -0.23 27.84 7.27
CA ALA A 17 -0.24 27.50 8.69
C ALA A 17 0.77 28.40 9.40
N GLU A 18 0.30 29.18 10.34
CA GLU A 18 1.11 30.13 11.07
C GLU A 18 2.20 29.44 11.90
N ALA A 19 3.27 30.19 12.16
CA ALA A 19 4.35 29.74 13.03
C ALA A 19 3.84 29.55 14.47
N ARG A 20 4.33 28.54 15.14
CA ARG A 20 4.04 28.26 16.57
C ARG A 20 5.30 28.48 17.40
N ARG A 21 5.16 29.21 18.51
CA ARG A 21 6.25 29.42 19.47
C ARG A 21 6.47 28.17 20.33
N ALA A 22 7.68 28.01 20.84
CA ALA A 22 8.01 26.95 21.79
C ALA A 22 7.27 27.10 23.12
N GLY A 23 6.70 26.03 23.63
CA GLY A 23 6.19 25.85 24.98
C GLY A 23 7.20 25.10 25.84
N PHE A 24 7.62 25.65 26.95
CA PHE A 24 8.61 25.06 27.83
C PHE A 24 8.00 24.73 29.21
N ALA A 25 8.50 23.68 29.85
CA ALA A 25 8.15 23.32 31.24
C ALA A 25 9.39 22.90 32.02
N GLU A 26 9.28 23.07 33.36
CA GLU A 26 10.29 22.57 34.28
C GLU A 26 9.90 21.15 34.76
N VAL A 27 10.88 20.33 35.03
CA VAL A 27 10.68 18.98 35.60
C VAL A 27 10.44 19.05 37.11
N ALA A 28 9.61 18.13 37.63
CA ALA A 28 9.29 18.07 39.06
C ALA A 28 10.50 17.81 39.97
N ARG A 29 11.49 17.08 39.47
CA ARG A 29 12.74 16.79 40.18
C ARG A 29 13.94 17.27 39.39
N PRO A 30 15.00 17.81 40.01
CA PRO A 30 16.19 18.26 39.28
C PRO A 30 16.76 17.20 38.35
N LEU A 31 17.20 17.63 37.16
CA LEU A 31 17.89 16.76 36.22
C LEU A 31 19.22 16.26 36.76
N SER A 32 19.57 15.00 36.45
CA SER A 32 20.91 14.46 36.77
C SER A 32 22.03 15.28 36.10
N ALA A 33 23.23 15.24 36.61
CA ALA A 33 24.40 15.91 36.03
C ALA A 33 24.66 15.42 34.57
N GLN A 34 24.42 14.15 34.35
CA GLN A 34 24.61 13.49 33.05
C GLN A 34 23.60 14.02 32.02
N VAL A 35 22.33 14.10 32.39
CA VAL A 35 21.28 14.63 31.47
C VAL A 35 21.55 16.11 31.17
N ARG A 36 21.94 16.92 32.21
CA ARG A 36 22.31 18.32 31.98
C ARG A 36 23.47 18.46 30.99
N ALA A 37 24.48 17.58 31.08
CA ALA A 37 25.60 17.58 30.14
C ALA A 37 25.16 17.25 28.71
N VAL A 38 24.23 16.31 28.53
CA VAL A 38 23.60 16.01 27.20
C VAL A 38 22.86 17.23 26.65
N LEU A 39 22.00 17.86 27.45
CA LEU A 39 21.26 19.07 27.04
C LEU A 39 22.21 20.18 26.61
N LYS A 40 23.25 20.47 27.45
CA LYS A 40 24.27 21.47 27.13
C LYS A 40 25.00 21.19 25.84
N SER A 41 25.34 19.92 25.56
CA SER A 41 26.03 19.53 24.34
C SER A 41 25.19 19.74 23.07
N ARG A 42 23.86 19.77 23.22
CA ARG A 42 22.89 19.98 22.15
C ARG A 42 22.40 21.45 22.07
N GLY A 43 22.94 22.36 22.93
CA GLY A 43 22.47 23.73 23.00
C GLY A 43 21.04 23.87 23.52
N ILE A 44 20.54 22.90 24.30
CA ILE A 44 19.19 22.91 24.87
C ILE A 44 19.27 23.50 26.27
N GLU A 45 18.69 24.68 26.47
CA GLU A 45 18.65 25.36 27.75
C GLU A 45 17.42 24.97 28.57
N ARG A 46 16.27 24.74 27.91
CA ARG A 46 14.99 24.40 28.52
C ARG A 46 14.34 23.26 27.78
N LEU A 47 13.62 22.41 28.51
CA LEU A 47 12.84 21.33 27.92
C LEU A 47 11.50 21.83 27.41
N TYR A 48 11.04 21.28 26.29
CA TYR A 48 9.65 21.46 25.83
C TYR A 48 8.69 20.81 26.83
N SER A 49 7.43 21.26 26.87
CA SER A 49 6.39 20.74 27.80
C SER A 49 6.31 19.23 27.77
N HIS A 50 6.14 18.64 26.59
CA HIS A 50 6.04 17.18 26.43
C HIS A 50 7.31 16.41 26.84
N GLN A 51 8.50 17.02 26.74
CA GLN A 51 9.77 16.39 27.15
C GLN A 51 9.91 16.34 28.67
N ALA A 52 9.53 17.43 29.34
CA ALA A 52 9.55 17.49 30.80
C ALA A 52 8.52 16.51 31.40
N GLU A 53 7.30 16.52 30.90
CA GLU A 53 6.21 15.63 31.31
C GLU A 53 6.56 14.15 31.08
N ALA A 54 7.14 13.80 29.94
CA ALA A 54 7.56 12.43 29.65
C ALA A 54 8.61 11.93 30.63
N LEU A 55 9.60 12.77 30.97
CA LEU A 55 10.63 12.41 31.94
C LEU A 55 10.05 12.18 33.34
N ASP A 56 9.15 13.05 33.77
CA ASP A 56 8.54 12.94 35.11
C ASP A 56 7.59 11.72 35.16
N THR A 57 6.81 11.44 34.12
CA THR A 57 5.97 10.23 34.03
C THR A 57 6.77 8.94 34.11
N VAL A 58 7.92 8.86 33.42
CA VAL A 58 8.82 7.69 33.51
C VAL A 58 9.41 7.57 34.91
N ARG A 59 9.78 8.68 35.57
CA ARG A 59 10.30 8.72 36.97
C ARG A 59 9.27 8.27 38.01
N GLU A 60 7.97 8.44 37.71
CA GLU A 60 6.86 7.89 38.49
C GLU A 60 6.68 6.37 38.29
N GLY A 61 7.41 5.78 37.40
CA GLY A 61 7.33 4.35 37.11
C GLY A 61 6.17 3.95 36.21
N LYS A 62 5.54 4.89 35.43
CA LYS A 62 4.47 4.66 34.48
C LYS A 62 5.02 4.40 33.08
N ASN A 63 4.23 3.72 32.25
CA ASN A 63 4.49 3.66 30.80
C ASN A 63 4.01 4.96 30.15
N VAL A 64 4.73 5.45 29.15
CA VAL A 64 4.43 6.73 28.51
C VAL A 64 4.33 6.58 27.00
N LEU A 65 3.36 7.27 26.42
CA LEU A 65 3.22 7.45 24.98
C LEU A 65 3.29 8.96 24.65
N VAL A 66 4.31 9.35 23.88
CA VAL A 66 4.45 10.73 23.40
C VAL A 66 3.94 10.79 21.96
N ALA A 67 2.79 11.42 21.72
CA ALA A 67 2.13 11.53 20.42
C ALA A 67 2.19 12.97 19.90
N THR A 68 3.35 13.40 19.41
CA THR A 68 3.58 14.77 18.94
C THR A 68 4.06 14.81 17.50
N GLY A 69 4.06 15.99 16.87
CA GLY A 69 4.43 16.16 15.47
C GLY A 69 5.83 15.66 15.11
N THR A 70 6.13 15.57 13.80
CA THR A 70 7.49 15.26 13.34
C THR A 70 8.44 16.40 13.70
N ALA A 71 9.70 16.06 14.01
CA ALA A 71 10.76 17.00 14.43
C ALA A 71 10.49 17.77 15.75
N SER A 72 9.58 17.28 16.60
CA SER A 72 9.29 17.87 17.93
C SER A 72 10.32 17.55 19.01
N GLY A 73 11.36 16.77 18.69
CA GLY A 73 12.39 16.38 19.66
C GLY A 73 12.01 15.20 20.56
N LYS A 74 11.10 14.31 20.11
CA LYS A 74 10.67 13.08 20.82
C LYS A 74 11.81 12.19 21.31
N SER A 75 12.94 12.15 20.59
CA SER A 75 14.08 11.32 20.97
C SER A 75 14.58 11.63 22.39
N LEU A 76 14.44 12.88 22.85
CA LEU A 76 14.86 13.25 24.21
C LEU A 76 13.97 12.62 25.29
N CYS A 77 12.69 12.34 24.97
CA CYS A 77 11.74 11.70 25.90
C CYS A 77 12.17 10.28 26.30
N PHE A 78 12.98 9.58 25.49
CA PHE A 78 13.55 8.29 25.86
C PHE A 78 15.05 8.35 26.17
N VAL A 79 15.81 9.28 25.57
CA VAL A 79 17.26 9.42 25.84
C VAL A 79 17.50 9.85 27.29
N ALA A 80 16.78 10.85 27.79
CA ALA A 80 16.96 11.37 29.12
C ALA A 80 16.68 10.31 30.22
N PRO A 81 15.54 9.59 30.22
CA PRO A 81 15.30 8.51 31.20
C PRO A 81 16.31 7.37 31.11
N ILE A 82 16.78 7.01 29.89
CA ILE A 82 17.80 5.96 29.73
C ILE A 82 19.13 6.40 30.35
N ILE A 83 19.59 7.63 30.13
CA ILE A 83 20.82 8.16 30.72
C ILE A 83 20.70 8.18 32.27
N GLU A 84 19.55 8.57 32.81
CA GLU A 84 19.31 8.52 34.27
C GLU A 84 19.34 7.07 34.79
N MET A 85 18.65 6.15 34.14
CA MET A 85 18.66 4.72 34.48
C MET A 85 20.07 4.14 34.44
N LEU A 86 20.85 4.44 33.38
CA LEU A 86 22.24 3.98 33.28
C LEU A 86 23.14 4.50 34.38
N SER A 87 22.91 5.73 34.86
CA SER A 87 23.64 6.37 35.96
C SER A 87 23.28 5.79 37.31
N ALA A 88 21.98 5.57 37.57
CA ALA A 88 21.44 5.11 38.83
C ALA A 88 21.55 3.59 39.03
N GLN A 89 21.50 2.83 37.94
CA GLN A 89 21.48 1.36 37.93
C GLN A 89 22.58 0.79 37.03
N PRO A 90 23.78 0.51 37.55
CA PRO A 90 24.92 0.03 36.76
C PRO A 90 24.64 -1.23 35.93
N GLU A 91 23.72 -2.08 36.41
CA GLU A 91 23.32 -3.32 35.70
C GLU A 91 22.07 -3.16 34.83
N GLY A 92 21.38 -2.00 34.90
CA GLY A 92 20.17 -1.75 34.09
C GLY A 92 20.44 -1.78 32.61
N ARG A 93 19.49 -2.35 31.84
CA ARG A 93 19.56 -2.47 30.39
C ARG A 93 18.35 -1.86 29.70
N ALA A 94 18.54 -1.40 28.45
CA ALA A 94 17.49 -0.84 27.63
C ALA A 94 17.47 -1.51 26.25
N LEU A 95 16.28 -1.77 25.73
CA LEU A 95 16.02 -2.22 24.36
C LEU A 95 15.22 -1.16 23.63
N LEU A 96 15.70 -0.72 22.49
CA LEU A 96 15.04 0.29 21.66
C LEU A 96 14.69 -0.33 20.31
N LEU A 97 13.41 -0.29 19.96
CA LEU A 97 12.88 -0.88 18.73
C LEU A 97 12.41 0.22 17.78
N PHE A 98 12.92 0.16 16.57
CA PHE A 98 12.63 1.08 15.47
C PHE A 98 12.06 0.31 14.29
N PRO A 99 11.06 0.85 13.55
CA PRO A 99 10.45 0.12 12.45
C PRO A 99 11.39 -0.09 11.24
N THR A 100 12.44 0.71 11.09
CA THR A 100 13.38 0.61 9.97
C THR A 100 14.85 0.60 10.44
N LYS A 101 15.72 -0.10 9.70
CA LYS A 101 17.16 -0.13 9.97
C LYS A 101 17.80 1.27 9.88
N ALA A 102 17.37 2.10 8.92
CA ALA A 102 17.93 3.42 8.71
C ALA A 102 17.67 4.35 9.91
N LEU A 103 16.41 4.38 10.40
CA LEU A 103 16.04 5.12 11.61
C LEU A 103 16.81 4.61 12.83
N CYS A 104 16.94 3.29 12.97
CA CYS A 104 17.69 2.67 14.05
C CYS A 104 19.16 3.14 14.08
N GLN A 105 19.84 3.19 12.93
CA GLN A 105 21.22 3.66 12.80
C GLN A 105 21.37 5.17 13.10
N ASP A 106 20.42 5.99 12.66
CA ASP A 106 20.41 7.43 12.90
C ASP A 106 20.25 7.73 14.41
N GLN A 107 19.26 7.11 15.04
CA GLN A 107 19.01 7.26 16.46
C GLN A 107 20.18 6.71 17.31
N PHE A 108 20.82 5.63 16.91
CA PHE A 108 22.02 5.14 17.57
C PHE A 108 23.19 6.13 17.48
N ARG A 109 23.41 6.77 16.31
CA ARG A 109 24.42 7.82 16.16
C ARG A 109 24.18 8.97 17.13
N SER A 110 22.95 9.46 17.20
CA SER A 110 22.53 10.52 18.15
C SER A 110 22.71 10.10 19.61
N PHE A 111 22.34 8.86 19.96
CA PHE A 111 22.48 8.34 21.31
C PHE A 111 23.95 8.16 21.73
N ARG A 112 24.83 7.71 20.82
CA ARG A 112 26.27 7.62 21.08
C ARG A 112 26.89 8.98 21.39
N ALA A 113 26.46 10.03 20.70
CA ALA A 113 26.88 11.40 21.04
C ALA A 113 26.37 11.81 22.45
N ALA A 114 25.18 11.42 22.84
CA ALA A 114 24.64 11.67 24.18
C ALA A 114 25.43 10.93 25.27
N LEU A 115 25.82 9.66 25.05
CA LEU A 115 26.69 8.91 25.95
C LEU A 115 28.07 9.60 26.12
N ALA A 116 28.66 10.07 25.03
CA ALA A 116 29.92 10.81 25.10
C ALA A 116 29.78 12.11 25.88
N ALA A 117 28.74 12.88 25.65
CA ALA A 117 28.46 14.13 26.36
C ALA A 117 28.18 13.91 27.86
N SER A 118 27.55 12.79 28.23
CA SER A 118 27.26 12.43 29.61
C SER A 118 28.46 11.83 30.38
N GLY A 119 29.63 11.62 29.72
CA GLY A 119 30.78 10.97 30.34
C GLY A 119 30.64 9.45 30.45
N MET A 120 29.71 8.83 29.72
CA MET A 120 29.41 7.40 29.75
C MET A 120 29.91 6.64 28.53
N GLN A 121 31.10 6.99 28.00
CA GLN A 121 31.65 6.35 26.78
C GLN A 121 31.91 4.85 26.96
N ASP A 122 32.12 4.39 28.18
CA ASP A 122 32.36 2.98 28.51
C ASP A 122 31.09 2.10 28.47
N VAL A 123 29.93 2.71 28.43
CA VAL A 123 28.67 1.99 28.30
C VAL A 123 28.60 1.35 26.92
N LEU A 124 28.59 0.02 26.87
CA LEU A 124 28.46 -0.70 25.59
C LEU A 124 27.02 -0.57 25.06
N ALA A 125 26.87 0.27 24.05
CA ALA A 125 25.64 0.42 23.27
C ALA A 125 25.91 0.06 21.80
N GLY A 126 24.90 -0.47 21.09
CA GLY A 126 25.07 -0.79 19.68
C GLY A 126 23.83 -1.24 18.98
N VAL A 127 23.90 -1.27 17.64
CA VAL A 127 22.82 -1.76 16.78
C VAL A 127 22.95 -3.26 16.61
N PHE A 128 21.85 -3.95 16.83
CA PHE A 128 21.71 -5.39 16.64
C PHE A 128 20.69 -5.65 15.55
N ASP A 129 21.15 -5.78 14.31
CA ASP A 129 20.36 -6.02 13.11
C ASP A 129 21.02 -7.05 12.17
N GLY A 130 20.39 -7.33 11.01
CA GLY A 130 20.89 -8.26 10.02
C GLY A 130 22.24 -7.86 9.41
N ASP A 131 22.55 -6.55 9.39
CA ASP A 131 23.79 -6.00 8.80
C ASP A 131 24.94 -5.92 9.82
N THR A 132 24.67 -6.21 11.10
CA THR A 132 25.68 -6.17 12.18
C THR A 132 26.59 -7.39 12.11
N PRO A 133 27.93 -7.23 12.08
CA PRO A 133 28.89 -8.34 12.02
C PRO A 133 28.72 -9.32 13.19
N ALA A 134 28.94 -10.62 12.94
CA ALA A 134 28.71 -11.69 13.94
C ALA A 134 29.49 -11.51 15.25
N ALA A 135 30.74 -11.03 15.17
CA ALA A 135 31.56 -10.75 16.38
C ALA A 135 30.96 -9.62 17.22
N THR A 136 30.48 -8.55 16.58
CA THR A 136 29.80 -7.43 17.25
C THR A 136 28.48 -7.88 17.85
N ARG A 137 27.67 -8.68 17.14
CA ARG A 137 26.42 -9.26 17.67
C ARG A 137 26.68 -10.08 18.94
N ARG A 138 27.73 -10.92 18.97
CA ARG A 138 28.10 -11.69 20.15
C ARG A 138 28.46 -10.77 21.32
N ARG A 139 29.31 -9.76 21.11
CA ARG A 139 29.73 -8.81 22.13
C ARG A 139 28.53 -8.02 22.69
N LEU A 140 27.62 -7.55 21.86
CA LEU A 140 26.42 -6.82 22.25
C LEU A 140 25.47 -7.71 23.06
N ARG A 141 25.25 -8.96 22.65
CA ARG A 141 24.42 -9.90 23.40
C ARG A 141 24.96 -10.15 24.79
N ASP A 142 26.25 -10.38 24.92
CA ASP A 142 26.87 -10.79 26.16
C ASP A 142 27.08 -9.58 27.13
N HIS A 143 27.43 -8.41 26.62
CA HIS A 143 27.84 -7.27 27.43
C HIS A 143 27.06 -5.97 27.15
N GLY A 144 26.20 -5.92 26.14
CA GLY A 144 25.48 -4.71 25.75
C GLY A 144 24.54 -4.24 26.86
N ARG A 145 24.57 -2.96 27.16
CA ARG A 145 23.63 -2.33 28.09
C ARG A 145 22.47 -1.65 27.38
N VAL A 146 22.72 -1.14 26.19
CA VAL A 146 21.68 -0.48 25.38
C VAL A 146 21.73 -1.08 23.96
N ILE A 147 20.65 -1.74 23.58
CA ILE A 147 20.52 -2.41 22.28
C ILE A 147 19.50 -1.66 21.43
N PHE A 148 19.93 -1.25 20.25
CA PHE A 148 19.10 -0.69 19.20
C PHE A 148 18.78 -1.81 18.19
N SER A 149 17.51 -2.03 17.90
CA SER A 149 17.09 -3.14 17.05
C SER A 149 15.76 -2.81 16.32
N ASN A 150 15.14 -3.80 15.73
CA ASN A 150 13.82 -3.71 15.15
C ASN A 150 12.97 -4.92 15.55
N PRO A 151 11.64 -4.86 15.37
CA PRO A 151 10.74 -5.97 15.71
C PRO A 151 11.09 -7.28 14.99
N ASP A 152 11.55 -7.21 13.75
CA ASP A 152 11.91 -8.38 12.94
C ASP A 152 13.10 -9.13 13.59
N MET A 153 14.12 -8.40 14.06
CA MET A 153 15.26 -8.98 14.76
C MET A 153 14.91 -9.50 16.16
N LEU A 154 13.99 -8.80 16.86
CA LEU A 154 13.45 -9.31 18.12
C LEU A 154 12.78 -10.65 17.89
N HIS A 155 11.95 -10.77 16.84
CA HIS A 155 11.23 -11.97 16.46
C HIS A 155 12.16 -13.11 16.01
N ALA A 156 13.04 -12.84 15.06
CA ALA A 156 13.80 -13.88 14.35
C ALA A 156 15.12 -14.29 15.06
N ALA A 157 15.71 -13.41 15.87
CA ALA A 157 17.05 -13.65 16.42
C ALA A 157 17.15 -13.58 17.96
N ILE A 158 16.41 -12.69 18.61
CA ILE A 158 16.54 -12.50 20.07
C ILE A 158 15.67 -13.52 20.81
N MET A 159 14.36 -13.56 20.51
CA MET A 159 13.41 -14.40 21.22
C MET A 159 13.62 -15.91 21.04
N PRO A 160 13.91 -16.43 19.83
CA PRO A 160 14.19 -17.86 19.66
C PRO A 160 15.43 -18.33 20.42
N GLN A 161 16.35 -17.41 20.68
CA GLN A 161 17.60 -17.70 21.41
C GLN A 161 17.61 -17.04 22.79
N HIS A 162 16.43 -16.81 23.39
CA HIS A 162 16.29 -16.09 24.66
C HIS A 162 17.19 -16.62 25.79
N GLY A 163 17.50 -17.92 25.82
CA GLY A 163 18.43 -18.49 26.79
C GLY A 163 19.83 -17.85 26.75
N ARG A 164 20.31 -17.48 25.52
CA ARG A 164 21.57 -16.73 25.37
C ARG A 164 21.44 -15.26 25.74
N TRP A 165 20.21 -14.74 25.80
CA TRP A 165 19.88 -13.38 26.19
C TRP A 165 19.41 -13.26 27.64
N ALA A 166 19.45 -14.35 28.43
CA ALA A 166 18.92 -14.41 29.81
C ALA A 166 19.45 -13.29 30.69
N GLN A 167 20.77 -13.00 30.65
CA GLN A 167 21.38 -11.94 31.39
C GLN A 167 20.90 -10.54 30.93
N PHE A 168 20.63 -10.36 29.63
CA PHE A 168 20.10 -9.10 29.12
C PHE A 168 18.65 -8.92 29.57
N LEU A 169 17.82 -9.95 29.37
CA LEU A 169 16.38 -9.93 29.67
C LEU A 169 16.10 -9.73 31.15
N SER A 170 16.83 -10.44 32.04
CA SER A 170 16.62 -10.30 33.50
C SER A 170 16.91 -8.90 34.04
N ARG A 171 17.74 -8.13 33.36
CA ARG A 171 18.15 -6.77 33.74
C ARG A 171 17.49 -5.69 32.91
N LEU A 172 16.57 -6.03 32.03
CA LEU A 172 15.86 -5.09 31.18
C LEU A 172 14.95 -4.19 32.03
N ARG A 173 15.13 -2.87 31.92
CA ARG A 173 14.39 -1.85 32.67
C ARG A 173 13.56 -0.95 31.79
N VAL A 174 14.01 -0.69 30.57
CA VAL A 174 13.35 0.22 29.62
C VAL A 174 13.21 -0.46 28.26
N LEU A 175 12.00 -0.44 27.73
CA LEU A 175 11.67 -0.77 26.35
C LEU A 175 11.22 0.50 25.64
N VAL A 176 11.89 0.88 24.56
CA VAL A 176 11.46 2.00 23.72
C VAL A 176 10.82 1.48 22.45
N LEU A 177 9.66 2.04 22.09
CA LEU A 177 8.94 1.78 20.82
C LEU A 177 8.83 3.11 20.07
N ASP A 178 9.65 3.30 19.04
CA ASP A 178 9.58 4.53 18.24
C ASP A 178 8.71 4.34 16.99
N GLU A 179 8.14 5.45 16.53
CA GLU A 179 7.20 5.52 15.40
C GLU A 179 6.02 4.53 15.54
N LEU A 180 5.37 4.52 16.71
CA LEU A 180 4.34 3.54 17.07
C LEU A 180 3.16 3.52 16.09
N HIS A 181 2.83 4.65 15.43
CA HIS A 181 1.78 4.73 14.42
C HIS A 181 1.99 3.80 13.22
N VAL A 182 3.23 3.33 12.99
CA VAL A 182 3.55 2.33 11.94
C VAL A 182 3.03 0.93 12.31
N TYR A 183 2.83 0.68 13.62
CA TYR A 183 2.34 -0.60 14.13
C TYR A 183 0.81 -0.70 13.97
N SER A 184 0.35 -0.70 12.73
CA SER A 184 -1.07 -0.81 12.36
C SER A 184 -1.26 -1.89 11.28
N GLY A 185 -2.49 -2.28 11.01
CA GLY A 185 -2.83 -3.34 10.07
C GLY A 185 -2.17 -4.67 10.43
N ILE A 186 -1.64 -5.38 9.43
CA ILE A 186 -0.99 -6.69 9.64
C ILE A 186 0.27 -6.58 10.51
N PHE A 187 1.11 -5.57 10.26
CA PHE A 187 2.32 -5.37 11.05
C PHE A 187 1.98 -5.10 12.52
N GLY A 188 0.95 -4.29 12.80
CA GLY A 188 0.47 -4.03 14.16
C GLY A 188 -0.11 -5.27 14.85
N SER A 189 -0.88 -6.07 14.12
CA SER A 189 -1.47 -7.31 14.63
C SER A 189 -0.42 -8.37 14.97
N ASN A 190 0.61 -8.51 14.12
CA ASN A 190 1.77 -9.35 14.42
C ASN A 190 2.60 -8.77 15.57
N ALA A 191 2.84 -7.45 15.61
CA ALA A 191 3.58 -6.81 16.68
C ALA A 191 2.90 -6.97 18.04
N ALA A 192 1.58 -6.87 18.11
CA ALA A 192 0.84 -7.13 19.34
C ALA A 192 1.10 -8.53 19.88
N ASN A 193 1.06 -9.54 19.02
CA ASN A 193 1.37 -10.91 19.41
C ASN A 193 2.86 -11.14 19.68
N LEU A 194 3.75 -10.42 18.98
CA LEU A 194 5.18 -10.39 19.31
C LEU A 194 5.41 -9.87 20.74
N PHE A 195 4.74 -8.76 21.13
CA PHE A 195 4.89 -8.20 22.48
C PHE A 195 4.24 -9.08 23.54
N ARG A 196 3.11 -9.76 23.31
CA ARG A 196 2.58 -10.79 24.20
C ARG A 196 3.65 -11.83 24.53
N ARG A 197 4.33 -12.37 23.51
CA ARG A 197 5.43 -13.33 23.66
C ARG A 197 6.64 -12.73 24.38
N PHE A 198 7.03 -11.51 24.01
CA PHE A 198 8.17 -10.83 24.57
C PHE A 198 7.98 -10.55 26.07
N PHE A 199 6.84 -10.03 26.48
CA PHE A 199 6.57 -9.79 27.91
C PHE A 199 6.46 -11.09 28.71
N ARG A 200 5.97 -12.16 28.10
CA ARG A 200 6.02 -13.50 28.69
C ARG A 200 7.47 -13.94 28.99
N LEU A 201 8.40 -13.73 28.05
CA LEU A 201 9.83 -13.99 28.27
C LEU A 201 10.43 -13.07 29.35
N CYS A 202 10.09 -11.79 29.34
CA CYS A 202 10.53 -10.86 30.39
C CYS A 202 10.07 -11.34 31.77
N SER A 203 8.81 -11.70 31.93
CA SER A 203 8.26 -12.26 33.19
C SER A 203 8.96 -13.54 33.60
N TYR A 204 9.25 -14.45 32.68
CA TYR A 204 10.01 -15.67 32.95
C TYR A 204 11.41 -15.37 33.54
N TYR A 205 12.07 -14.29 33.10
CA TYR A 205 13.38 -13.84 33.62
C TYR A 205 13.26 -12.85 34.79
N GLY A 206 12.07 -12.60 35.32
CA GLY A 206 11.83 -11.68 36.43
C GLY A 206 12.02 -10.20 36.11
N ALA A 207 11.84 -9.81 34.85
CA ALA A 207 11.93 -8.43 34.40
C ALA A 207 10.56 -7.85 34.03
N GLU A 208 10.38 -6.57 34.36
CA GLU A 208 9.17 -5.80 34.04
C GLU A 208 9.60 -4.42 33.50
N PRO A 209 9.98 -4.36 32.18
CA PRO A 209 10.50 -3.12 31.62
C PRO A 209 9.39 -2.06 31.49
N ARG A 210 9.74 -0.80 31.80
CA ARG A 210 8.89 0.36 31.50
C ARG A 210 8.93 0.66 30.02
N ILE A 211 7.76 1.01 29.45
CA ILE A 211 7.61 1.32 28.05
C ILE A 211 7.65 2.83 27.84
N VAL A 212 8.53 3.28 26.94
CA VAL A 212 8.54 4.64 26.42
C VAL A 212 8.24 4.57 24.94
N ALA A 213 7.02 4.90 24.57
CA ALA A 213 6.59 4.89 23.19
C ALA A 213 6.56 6.30 22.61
N CYS A 214 6.99 6.44 21.35
CA CYS A 214 6.89 7.67 20.58
C CYS A 214 6.08 7.42 19.32
N SER A 215 5.19 8.34 18.98
CA SER A 215 4.33 8.26 17.82
C SER A 215 4.26 9.62 17.11
N ALA A 216 4.01 9.62 15.79
CA ALA A 216 3.42 10.77 15.16
C ALA A 216 1.97 10.91 15.62
N THR A 217 1.37 12.06 15.35
CA THR A 217 -0.05 12.31 15.61
C THR A 217 -0.92 11.37 14.76
N ILE A 218 -1.85 10.68 15.39
CA ILE A 218 -2.89 9.82 14.79
C ILE A 218 -4.20 10.01 15.59
N GLY A 219 -5.33 9.49 15.09
CA GLY A 219 -6.65 9.69 15.70
C GLY A 219 -6.84 9.03 17.07
N ASN A 220 -6.22 7.84 17.27
CA ASN A 220 -6.39 7.04 18.49
C ASN A 220 -5.03 6.56 19.06
N PRO A 221 -4.08 7.44 19.40
CA PRO A 221 -2.72 7.02 19.75
C PRO A 221 -2.65 6.13 20.99
N GLN A 222 -3.42 6.44 22.05
CA GLN A 222 -3.43 5.67 23.29
C GLN A 222 -4.01 4.27 23.08
N GLU A 223 -5.18 4.17 22.46
CA GLU A 223 -5.81 2.89 22.14
C GLU A 223 -4.89 1.98 21.31
N LEU A 224 -4.26 2.55 20.27
CA LEU A 224 -3.30 1.81 19.46
C LEU A 224 -2.13 1.29 20.29
N ALA A 225 -1.54 2.13 21.15
CA ALA A 225 -0.42 1.76 22.01
C ALA A 225 -0.80 0.62 22.96
N GLU A 226 -1.95 0.72 23.60
CA GLU A 226 -2.47 -0.30 24.52
C GLU A 226 -2.82 -1.60 23.82
N ARG A 227 -3.39 -1.55 22.62
CA ARG A 227 -3.66 -2.74 21.80
C ARG A 227 -2.38 -3.45 21.34
N VAL A 228 -1.35 -2.68 20.94
CA VAL A 228 -0.06 -3.23 20.50
C VAL A 228 0.74 -3.79 21.66
N THR A 229 0.78 -3.10 22.80
CA THR A 229 1.63 -3.49 23.93
C THR A 229 0.93 -4.39 24.95
N GLY A 230 -0.39 -4.38 25.00
CA GLY A 230 -1.17 -5.03 26.06
C GLY A 230 -0.95 -4.39 27.45
N LYS A 231 -0.47 -3.13 27.51
CA LYS A 231 -0.15 -2.40 28.73
C LYS A 231 -0.81 -1.03 28.73
N GLU A 232 -1.25 -0.58 29.88
CA GLU A 232 -1.77 0.78 30.10
C GLU A 232 -0.69 1.81 29.79
N MET A 233 -1.04 2.91 29.11
CA MET A 233 -0.12 3.95 28.67
C MET A 233 -0.63 5.34 29.09
N THR A 234 0.26 6.18 29.61
CA THR A 234 -0.03 7.60 29.84
C THR A 234 0.25 8.37 28.55
N LEU A 235 -0.80 8.98 27.98
CA LEU A 235 -0.70 9.78 26.75
C LEU A 235 -0.19 11.19 27.05
N ILE A 236 0.79 11.66 26.25
CA ILE A 236 1.29 13.03 26.19
C ILE A 236 1.19 13.50 24.76
N ASP A 237 0.25 14.38 24.44
CA ASP A 237 -0.05 14.89 23.11
C ASP A 237 0.08 16.43 22.98
N ASP A 238 0.34 17.14 24.08
CA ASP A 238 0.64 18.58 24.06
C ASP A 238 2.06 18.85 23.50
N ASP A 239 2.14 19.11 22.19
CA ASP A 239 3.39 19.34 21.49
C ASP A 239 3.95 20.75 21.76
N GLY A 240 4.88 20.88 22.68
CA GLY A 240 5.56 22.14 23.02
C GLY A 240 6.67 22.56 22.04
N SER A 241 6.90 21.88 20.92
CA SER A 241 7.96 22.25 19.96
C SER A 241 7.59 23.49 19.12
N PRO A 242 8.56 24.33 18.73
CA PRO A 242 8.32 25.41 17.80
C PRO A 242 8.09 24.87 16.38
N ARG A 243 7.39 25.67 15.56
CA ARG A 243 7.19 25.36 14.15
C ARG A 243 7.23 26.64 13.33
N GLY A 244 8.02 26.65 12.27
CA GLY A 244 8.00 27.72 11.27
C GLY A 244 6.69 27.76 10.48
N LYS A 245 6.46 28.85 9.75
CA LYS A 245 5.32 29.01 8.85
C LYS A 245 5.36 27.93 7.77
N ARG A 246 4.20 27.31 7.46
CA ARG A 246 4.07 26.32 6.39
C ARG A 246 3.07 26.76 5.35
N THR A 247 3.49 26.78 4.09
CA THR A 247 2.61 27.05 2.96
C THR A 247 2.31 25.73 2.23
N PHE A 248 1.05 25.29 2.30
CA PHE A 248 0.56 24.14 1.56
C PHE A 248 -0.07 24.59 0.25
N VAL A 249 0.32 23.96 -0.85
CA VAL A 249 -0.19 24.23 -2.20
C VAL A 249 -0.77 22.94 -2.78
N LEU A 250 -2.05 22.96 -3.15
CA LEU A 250 -2.63 21.93 -3.97
C LEU A 250 -2.43 22.29 -5.44
N TRP A 251 -1.63 21.47 -6.13
CA TRP A 251 -1.24 21.65 -7.53
C TRP A 251 -1.92 20.63 -8.40
N ASN A 252 -2.91 21.03 -9.20
CA ASN A 252 -3.67 20.16 -10.07
C ASN A 252 -3.23 20.31 -11.53
N PRO A 253 -2.57 19.29 -12.13
CA PRO A 253 -2.11 19.38 -13.52
C PRO A 253 -3.24 19.73 -14.49
N PRO A 254 -2.97 20.54 -15.56
CA PRO A 254 -3.99 20.96 -16.49
C PRO A 254 -4.49 19.78 -17.33
N ARG A 255 -5.75 19.87 -17.78
CA ARG A 255 -6.32 18.92 -18.72
C ARG A 255 -5.76 19.15 -20.12
N LEU A 256 -5.36 18.08 -20.79
CA LEU A 256 -4.88 18.12 -22.16
C LEU A 256 -6.05 18.19 -23.15
N ARG A 257 -6.02 19.16 -24.06
CA ARG A 257 -7.08 19.31 -25.09
C ARG A 257 -7.01 18.27 -26.20
N ALA A 258 -5.81 17.73 -26.44
CA ALA A 258 -5.52 16.85 -27.57
C ALA A 258 -5.85 15.36 -27.33
N THR A 259 -6.19 14.97 -26.09
CA THR A 259 -6.52 13.57 -25.81
C THR A 259 -8.03 13.34 -25.87
N ALA A 260 -8.47 12.25 -26.50
CA ALA A 260 -9.88 11.86 -26.57
C ALA A 260 -10.56 11.83 -25.19
N TRP A 261 -9.78 11.54 -24.14
CA TRP A 261 -10.23 11.38 -22.76
C TRP A 261 -10.06 12.63 -21.89
N ARG A 262 -9.56 13.73 -22.43
CA ARG A 262 -9.23 14.94 -21.66
C ARG A 262 -8.42 14.62 -20.40
N SER A 263 -7.48 13.65 -20.49
CA SER A 263 -6.56 13.31 -19.40
C SER A 263 -5.76 14.54 -18.95
N ARG A 264 -5.29 14.52 -17.71
CA ARG A 264 -4.43 15.57 -17.21
C ARG A 264 -2.99 15.39 -17.67
N ARG A 265 -2.24 16.46 -17.69
CA ARG A 265 -0.79 16.39 -17.84
C ARG A 265 -0.20 15.51 -16.74
N SER A 266 0.84 14.74 -17.06
CA SER A 266 1.45 13.82 -16.11
C SER A 266 1.92 14.53 -14.83
N ALA A 267 1.48 14.08 -13.67
CA ALA A 267 1.93 14.59 -12.39
C ALA A 267 3.44 14.41 -12.17
N ASN A 268 4.04 13.37 -12.77
CA ASN A 268 5.48 13.15 -12.71
C ASN A 268 6.25 14.25 -13.47
N VAL A 269 5.70 14.71 -14.59
CA VAL A 269 6.26 15.81 -15.38
C VAL A 269 6.12 17.13 -14.63
N GLU A 270 4.97 17.41 -14.03
CA GLU A 270 4.77 18.60 -13.20
C GLU A 270 5.74 18.60 -12.00
N ALA A 271 5.86 17.47 -11.32
CA ALA A 271 6.72 17.34 -10.14
C ALA A 271 8.21 17.54 -10.45
N HIS A 272 8.72 16.99 -11.57
CA HIS A 272 10.11 17.18 -11.93
C HIS A 272 10.41 18.63 -12.33
N GLU A 273 9.50 19.28 -13.06
CA GLU A 273 9.65 20.71 -13.42
C GLU A 273 9.64 21.61 -12.18
N LEU A 274 8.73 21.33 -11.22
CA LEU A 274 8.68 22.03 -9.94
C LEU A 274 9.96 21.82 -9.14
N MET A 275 10.43 20.57 -9.02
CA MET A 275 11.67 20.23 -8.30
C MET A 275 12.89 20.92 -8.92
N ALA A 276 13.06 20.82 -10.25
CA ALA A 276 14.16 21.47 -10.95
C ALA A 276 14.12 23.01 -10.78
N MET A 277 12.94 23.60 -10.88
CA MET A 277 12.74 25.05 -10.71
C MET A 277 13.08 25.51 -9.28
N LEU A 278 12.68 24.75 -8.24
CA LEU A 278 12.97 25.09 -6.85
C LEU A 278 14.47 24.96 -6.56
N ILE A 279 15.10 23.89 -7.00
CA ILE A 279 16.55 23.67 -6.84
C ILE A 279 17.37 24.77 -7.51
N GLN A 280 17.01 25.19 -8.72
CA GLN A 280 17.67 26.30 -9.44
C GLN A 280 17.55 27.62 -8.70
N ARG A 281 16.52 27.82 -7.90
CA ARG A 281 16.31 28.99 -7.04
C ARG A 281 16.94 28.87 -5.66
N GLY A 282 17.74 27.84 -5.44
CA GLY A 282 18.41 27.60 -4.16
C GLY A 282 17.50 27.06 -3.05
N VAL A 283 16.34 26.46 -3.39
CA VAL A 283 15.43 25.85 -2.43
C VAL A 283 15.66 24.33 -2.41
N PRO A 284 16.32 23.80 -1.37
CA PRO A 284 16.52 22.36 -1.22
C PRO A 284 15.19 21.63 -1.14
N THR A 285 15.01 20.61 -2.00
CA THR A 285 13.71 20.01 -2.25
C THR A 285 13.73 18.48 -2.13
N ILE A 286 12.76 17.93 -1.41
CA ILE A 286 12.45 16.50 -1.42
C ILE A 286 11.16 16.24 -2.22
N THR A 287 11.17 15.19 -3.05
CA THR A 287 9.99 14.79 -3.84
C THR A 287 9.62 13.36 -3.51
N PHE A 288 8.41 13.17 -3.01
CA PHE A 288 7.86 11.86 -2.66
C PHE A 288 6.99 11.29 -3.77
N SER A 289 7.14 9.99 -4.04
CA SER A 289 6.28 9.25 -4.96
C SER A 289 5.93 7.86 -4.39
N LYS A 290 4.81 7.26 -4.82
CA LYS A 290 4.40 5.94 -4.33
C LYS A 290 5.23 4.79 -4.90
N ALA A 291 5.60 4.87 -6.19
CA ALA A 291 6.28 3.79 -6.88
C ALA A 291 7.79 4.04 -6.98
N LYS A 292 8.58 2.98 -6.79
CA LYS A 292 10.04 3.00 -6.94
C LYS A 292 10.47 3.51 -8.33
N MET A 293 9.78 3.03 -9.38
CA MET A 293 9.99 3.46 -10.76
C MET A 293 9.75 4.97 -10.94
N THR A 294 8.69 5.50 -10.34
CA THR A 294 8.36 6.94 -10.43
C THR A 294 9.45 7.80 -9.80
N ALA A 295 10.01 7.39 -8.65
CA ALA A 295 11.10 8.11 -8.01
C ALA A 295 12.35 8.19 -8.91
N GLU A 296 12.71 7.09 -9.56
CA GLU A 296 13.83 7.02 -10.51
C GLU A 296 13.57 7.89 -11.76
N MET A 297 12.35 7.86 -12.30
CA MET A 297 11.96 8.65 -13.46
C MET A 297 12.03 10.15 -13.18
N ILE A 298 11.49 10.59 -12.04
CA ILE A 298 11.54 12.00 -11.63
C ILE A 298 13.00 12.45 -11.50
N TYR A 299 13.84 11.66 -10.83
CA TYR A 299 15.26 11.92 -10.73
C TYR A 299 15.91 12.08 -12.11
N ARG A 300 15.68 11.14 -13.03
CA ARG A 300 16.22 11.19 -14.40
C ARG A 300 15.81 12.46 -15.13
N TYR A 301 14.54 12.83 -15.05
CA TYR A 301 14.01 14.04 -15.70
C TYR A 301 14.59 15.32 -15.09
N VAL A 302 14.71 15.38 -13.75
CA VAL A 302 15.37 16.51 -13.06
C VAL A 302 16.82 16.65 -13.51
N CYS A 303 17.58 15.56 -13.55
CA CYS A 303 18.96 15.57 -14.02
C CYS A 303 19.10 16.05 -15.47
N GLU A 304 18.20 15.62 -16.36
CA GLU A 304 18.20 16.07 -17.76
C GLU A 304 17.91 17.55 -17.88
N THR A 305 16.91 18.05 -17.15
CA THR A 305 16.59 19.48 -17.10
C THR A 305 17.75 20.30 -16.53
N LEU A 306 18.39 19.83 -15.45
CA LEU A 306 19.52 20.52 -14.82
C LEU A 306 20.78 20.49 -15.68
N ARG A 307 21.06 19.43 -16.45
CA ARG A 307 22.17 19.41 -17.41
C ARG A 307 22.11 20.54 -18.42
N GLN A 308 20.89 20.92 -18.83
CA GLN A 308 20.68 22.00 -19.79
C GLN A 308 20.69 23.40 -19.14
N THR A 309 20.26 23.50 -17.88
CA THR A 309 19.97 24.80 -17.24
C THR A 309 20.90 25.16 -16.09
N ALA A 310 21.41 24.15 -15.33
CA ALA A 310 22.30 24.35 -14.18
C ALA A 310 23.16 23.08 -13.96
N PRO A 311 24.15 22.79 -14.85
CA PRO A 311 24.92 21.54 -14.83
C PRO A 311 25.63 21.24 -13.50
N HIS A 312 26.03 22.28 -12.77
CA HIS A 312 26.73 22.16 -11.48
C HIS A 312 25.86 21.61 -10.34
N LEU A 313 24.55 21.53 -10.53
CA LEU A 313 23.61 20.99 -9.55
C LEU A 313 23.28 19.51 -9.78
N VAL A 314 23.62 18.92 -10.94
CA VAL A 314 23.29 17.53 -11.28
C VAL A 314 23.83 16.53 -10.26
N GLY A 315 25.10 16.71 -9.83
CA GLY A 315 25.74 15.84 -8.82
C GLY A 315 25.20 16.01 -7.40
N LYS A 316 24.36 17.02 -7.16
CA LYS A 316 23.72 17.32 -5.87
C LYS A 316 22.27 16.85 -5.77
N VAL A 317 21.81 16.09 -6.76
CA VAL A 317 20.49 15.44 -6.76
C VAL A 317 20.67 13.93 -6.78
N THR A 318 19.84 13.20 -6.06
CA THR A 318 19.90 11.74 -5.98
C THR A 318 18.50 11.12 -5.85
N PRO A 319 18.29 9.89 -6.35
CA PRO A 319 17.12 9.10 -5.97
C PRO A 319 17.39 8.37 -4.65
N TYR A 320 16.35 8.07 -3.88
CA TYR A 320 16.44 7.21 -2.68
C TYR A 320 15.20 6.34 -2.55
N ARG A 321 15.37 5.03 -2.46
CA ARG A 321 14.26 4.08 -2.32
C ARG A 321 14.65 2.79 -1.59
N GLY A 322 13.69 2.06 -1.12
CA GLY A 322 13.88 0.68 -0.65
C GLY A 322 14.40 -0.22 -1.79
N GLY A 323 15.24 -1.19 -1.43
CA GLY A 323 15.85 -2.13 -2.37
C GLY A 323 17.25 -1.74 -2.85
N TYR A 324 17.80 -0.61 -2.45
CA TYR A 324 19.23 -0.31 -2.62
C TYR A 324 20.07 -1.08 -1.60
N LEU A 325 21.33 -1.36 -1.95
CA LEU A 325 22.28 -1.98 -1.04
C LEU A 325 22.50 -1.11 0.21
N ALA A 326 22.84 -1.75 1.32
CA ALA A 326 23.03 -1.05 2.60
C ALA A 326 24.13 0.03 2.54
N GLU A 327 25.19 -0.21 1.79
CA GLU A 327 26.29 0.75 1.60
C GLU A 327 25.84 1.98 0.82
N GLU A 328 25.11 1.78 -0.28
CA GLU A 328 24.57 2.87 -1.10
C GLU A 328 23.62 3.76 -0.31
N ARG A 329 22.73 3.15 0.49
CA ARG A 329 21.80 3.90 1.35
C ARG A 329 22.55 4.75 2.36
N ARG A 330 23.54 4.18 3.06
CA ARG A 330 24.36 4.91 4.06
C ARG A 330 25.10 6.09 3.44
N GLU A 331 25.61 5.92 2.22
CA GLU A 331 26.31 7.02 1.52
C GLU A 331 25.35 8.15 1.14
N ILE A 332 24.16 7.84 0.64
CA ILE A 332 23.14 8.85 0.34
C ILE A 332 22.68 9.55 1.61
N GLU A 333 22.42 8.80 2.69
CA GLU A 333 22.02 9.32 3.98
C GLU A 333 23.08 10.26 4.57
N ARG A 334 24.37 9.88 4.48
CA ARG A 334 25.49 10.73 4.89
C ARG A 334 25.52 12.04 4.12
N ARG A 335 25.50 11.99 2.78
CA ARG A 335 25.51 13.17 1.91
C ARG A 335 24.32 14.09 2.14
N LEU A 336 23.16 13.51 2.49
CA LEU A 336 21.96 14.26 2.81
C LEU A 336 22.11 14.98 4.16
N PHE A 337 22.62 14.27 5.18
CA PHE A 337 22.90 14.82 6.51
C PHE A 337 23.93 15.95 6.46
N ASP A 338 25.00 15.77 5.69
CA ASP A 338 26.08 16.75 5.52
C ASP A 338 25.66 17.97 4.67
N GLY A 339 24.41 17.97 4.13
CA GLY A 339 23.90 19.07 3.29
C GLY A 339 24.54 19.15 1.90
N GLU A 340 25.21 18.08 1.46
CA GLU A 340 25.80 18.00 0.12
C GLU A 340 24.75 17.89 -0.98
N LEU A 341 23.56 17.38 -0.64
CA LEU A 341 22.44 17.20 -1.57
C LEU A 341 21.44 18.35 -1.44
N VAL A 342 21.04 18.88 -2.60
CA VAL A 342 20.00 19.92 -2.70
C VAL A 342 18.67 19.38 -3.24
N GLY A 343 18.66 18.11 -3.69
CA GLY A 343 17.47 17.49 -4.23
C GLY A 343 17.44 15.98 -4.01
N VAL A 344 16.30 15.47 -3.53
CA VAL A 344 16.09 14.03 -3.36
C VAL A 344 14.73 13.62 -3.92
N SER A 345 14.72 12.63 -4.84
CA SER A 345 13.51 11.97 -5.29
C SER A 345 13.37 10.63 -4.59
N THR A 346 12.30 10.43 -3.82
CA THR A 346 12.18 9.28 -2.93
C THR A 346 10.80 8.63 -2.96
N THR A 347 10.73 7.44 -2.36
CA THR A 347 9.48 6.79 -1.96
C THR A 347 9.20 7.04 -0.47
N ARG A 348 8.25 6.32 0.14
CA ARG A 348 8.04 6.35 1.61
C ARG A 348 9.29 6.04 2.45
N ALA A 349 10.39 5.62 1.82
CA ALA A 349 11.61 5.24 2.53
C ALA A 349 12.24 6.39 3.34
N LEU A 350 12.01 7.66 2.97
CA LEU A 350 12.40 8.85 3.74
C LEU A 350 11.24 9.51 4.50
N GLU A 351 10.10 8.86 4.59
CA GLU A 351 8.94 9.36 5.36
C GLU A 351 9.18 9.29 6.87
N LEU A 352 9.84 8.22 7.35
CA LEU A 352 10.05 7.97 8.78
C LEU A 352 11.39 8.51 9.28
N GLY A 353 11.34 9.21 10.39
CA GLY A 353 12.32 9.55 11.41
C GLY A 353 13.77 9.88 11.06
N ILE A 354 14.26 9.68 9.84
CA ILE A 354 15.65 10.00 9.47
C ILE A 354 15.82 11.52 9.42
N ASP A 355 16.92 12.01 9.99
CA ASP A 355 17.30 13.40 9.86
C ASP A 355 17.81 13.69 8.43
N VAL A 356 16.94 14.24 7.60
CA VAL A 356 17.27 14.53 6.17
C VAL A 356 17.87 15.92 5.92
N GLY A 357 18.40 16.57 6.96
CA GLY A 357 19.06 17.86 6.78
C GLY A 357 18.12 19.02 6.43
N GLY A 358 18.65 20.14 6.02
CA GLY A 358 17.93 21.40 5.79
C GLY A 358 17.17 21.47 4.47
N LEU A 359 16.09 20.69 4.31
CA LEU A 359 15.20 20.77 3.15
C LEU A 359 14.09 21.81 3.43
N ASP A 360 13.81 22.67 2.48
CA ASP A 360 12.87 23.79 2.63
C ASP A 360 11.57 23.55 1.83
N ALA A 361 11.57 22.62 0.86
CA ALA A 361 10.39 22.26 0.11
C ALA A 361 10.16 20.74 0.07
N SER A 362 8.89 20.33 0.18
CA SER A 362 8.42 18.96 -0.02
C SER A 362 7.37 18.90 -1.13
N ILE A 363 7.60 18.08 -2.15
CA ILE A 363 6.67 17.82 -3.25
C ILE A 363 6.13 16.40 -3.08
N LEU A 364 4.81 16.26 -2.98
CA LEU A 364 4.13 14.98 -2.90
C LEU A 364 3.46 14.68 -4.24
N VAL A 365 3.88 13.61 -4.91
CA VAL A 365 3.32 13.19 -6.21
C VAL A 365 2.15 12.27 -5.96
N GLY A 366 0.98 12.85 -5.88
CA GLY A 366 -0.24 12.22 -5.43
C GLY A 366 -0.40 12.16 -3.91
N TYR A 367 -1.64 11.99 -3.48
CA TYR A 367 -1.97 11.79 -2.07
C TYR A 367 -1.34 10.47 -1.56
N PRO A 368 -0.60 10.49 -0.45
CA PRO A 368 0.17 9.32 -0.01
C PRO A 368 -0.66 8.14 0.50
N GLY A 369 -1.95 8.32 0.71
CA GLY A 369 -2.89 7.28 1.16
C GLY A 369 -3.51 7.59 2.51
N THR A 370 -2.78 8.24 3.43
CA THR A 370 -3.26 8.65 4.75
C THR A 370 -2.88 10.10 5.05
N LEU A 371 -3.65 10.76 5.92
CA LEU A 371 -3.32 12.10 6.43
C LEU A 371 -2.04 12.05 7.27
N ALA A 372 -1.85 10.98 8.04
CA ALA A 372 -0.63 10.79 8.81
C ALA A 372 0.62 10.82 7.90
N SER A 373 0.62 10.04 6.80
CA SER A 373 1.68 10.06 5.79
C SER A 373 1.82 11.44 5.12
N PHE A 374 0.69 12.10 4.81
CA PHE A 374 0.71 13.45 4.23
C PHE A 374 1.46 14.44 5.14
N TYR A 375 1.13 14.45 6.43
CA TYR A 375 1.78 15.36 7.37
C TYR A 375 3.24 14.95 7.69
N GLN A 376 3.56 13.66 7.67
CA GLN A 376 4.94 13.17 7.83
C GLN A 376 5.84 13.56 6.65
N GLN A 377 5.39 13.32 5.42
CA GLN A 377 6.12 13.75 4.22
C GLN A 377 6.23 15.28 4.14
N SER A 378 5.16 15.99 4.50
CA SER A 378 5.17 17.45 4.63
C SER A 378 6.16 17.94 5.70
N GLY A 379 6.30 17.17 6.78
CA GLY A 379 7.19 17.45 7.90
C GLY A 379 8.68 17.28 7.59
N ARG A 380 9.03 16.75 6.41
CA ARG A 380 10.42 16.64 5.95
C ARG A 380 10.97 17.99 5.44
N ALA A 381 10.10 18.94 5.15
CA ALA A 381 10.48 20.32 4.82
C ALA A 381 10.26 21.22 6.04
N GLY A 382 11.16 22.18 6.24
CA GLY A 382 11.12 23.16 7.32
C GLY A 382 11.40 22.55 8.69
N ARG A 383 12.57 22.82 9.22
CA ARG A 383 12.98 22.39 10.56
C ARG A 383 12.95 23.56 11.52
N GLN A 384 12.59 23.27 12.77
CA GLN A 384 12.56 24.24 13.85
C GLN A 384 11.67 25.44 13.47
N ASP A 385 12.26 26.61 13.28
CA ASP A 385 11.62 27.88 13.00
C ASP A 385 11.69 28.27 11.49
N ARG A 386 12.21 27.38 10.60
CA ARG A 386 12.28 27.67 9.18
C ARG A 386 10.93 27.47 8.50
N ASP A 387 10.64 28.40 7.58
CA ASP A 387 9.47 28.30 6.72
C ASP A 387 9.58 27.13 5.75
N ALA A 388 8.45 26.51 5.44
CA ALA A 388 8.38 25.35 4.56
C ALA A 388 7.34 25.51 3.47
N LEU A 389 7.70 25.03 2.27
CA LEU A 389 6.77 24.88 1.15
C LEU A 389 6.40 23.42 0.97
N VAL A 390 5.10 23.12 0.97
CA VAL A 390 4.56 21.78 0.70
C VAL A 390 3.68 21.83 -0.53
N VAL A 391 3.97 21.03 -1.54
CA VAL A 391 3.21 20.97 -2.79
C VAL A 391 2.64 19.57 -2.99
N LEU A 392 1.32 19.41 -2.95
CA LEU A 392 0.65 18.19 -3.34
C LEU A 392 0.27 18.27 -4.82
N VAL A 393 0.92 17.47 -5.66
CA VAL A 393 0.64 17.38 -7.10
C VAL A 393 -0.39 16.28 -7.33
N GLY A 394 -1.57 16.66 -7.84
CA GLY A 394 -2.69 15.73 -8.05
C GLY A 394 -2.43 14.74 -9.18
N LEU A 395 -2.65 13.46 -8.90
CA LEU A 395 -2.73 12.41 -9.92
C LEU A 395 -4.10 12.42 -10.60
N ASP A 396 -4.17 11.85 -11.78
CA ASP A 396 -5.42 11.65 -12.52
C ASP A 396 -6.17 10.40 -12.00
N THR A 397 -6.53 10.41 -10.70
CA THR A 397 -7.23 9.33 -9.99
C THR A 397 -8.28 9.90 -9.05
N SER A 398 -9.36 9.15 -8.77
CA SER A 398 -10.52 9.61 -8.00
C SER A 398 -10.14 10.26 -6.67
N ILE A 399 -9.38 9.59 -5.82
CA ILE A 399 -8.97 10.12 -4.51
C ILE A 399 -8.19 11.45 -4.62
N ASN A 400 -7.31 11.57 -5.62
CA ASN A 400 -6.55 12.80 -5.80
C ASN A 400 -7.43 13.95 -6.27
N GLN A 401 -8.34 13.68 -7.21
CA GLN A 401 -9.24 14.71 -7.73
C GLN A 401 -10.30 15.11 -6.70
N TYR A 402 -10.75 14.16 -5.87
CA TYR A 402 -11.59 14.44 -4.71
C TYR A 402 -10.88 15.44 -3.75
N ILE A 403 -9.65 15.18 -3.37
CA ILE A 403 -8.86 16.09 -2.50
C ILE A 403 -8.63 17.45 -3.15
N MET A 404 -8.40 17.50 -4.47
CA MET A 404 -8.23 18.78 -5.18
C MET A 404 -9.50 19.64 -5.19
N SER A 405 -10.68 19.02 -5.16
CA SER A 405 -11.98 19.70 -5.08
C SER A 405 -12.49 19.89 -3.65
N HIS A 406 -11.98 19.10 -2.69
CA HIS A 406 -12.36 19.12 -1.27
C HIS A 406 -11.13 19.26 -0.35
N PRO A 407 -10.47 20.44 -0.35
CA PRO A 407 -9.26 20.66 0.46
C PRO A 407 -9.49 20.47 1.97
N GLU A 408 -10.73 20.69 2.44
CA GLU A 408 -11.17 20.47 3.81
C GLU A 408 -10.96 19.02 4.28
N TYR A 409 -10.94 18.05 3.35
CA TYR A 409 -10.61 16.67 3.67
C TYR A 409 -9.21 16.54 4.30
N VAL A 410 -8.21 17.24 3.72
CA VAL A 410 -6.82 17.19 4.21
C VAL A 410 -6.63 18.11 5.43
N PHE A 411 -7.31 19.24 5.47
CA PHE A 411 -7.01 20.29 6.44
C PHE A 411 -8.05 20.47 7.55
N GLY A 412 -9.20 19.80 7.48
CA GLY A 412 -10.33 19.99 8.39
C GLY A 412 -10.77 18.73 9.12
N ARG A 413 -10.30 17.54 8.75
CA ARG A 413 -10.66 16.29 9.42
C ARG A 413 -9.66 15.88 10.49
N PRO A 414 -10.11 15.15 11.54
CA PRO A 414 -9.19 14.46 12.43
C PRO A 414 -8.36 13.44 11.64
N LEU A 415 -7.20 13.11 12.17
CA LEU A 415 -6.33 12.08 11.61
C LEU A 415 -6.99 10.70 11.72
N GLU A 416 -6.60 9.81 10.83
CA GLU A 416 -7.10 8.43 10.81
C GLU A 416 -6.70 7.68 12.09
N GLU A 417 -7.52 6.72 12.46
CA GLU A 417 -7.27 5.80 13.54
C GLU A 417 -6.39 4.64 13.08
N GLY A 418 -5.39 4.27 13.86
CA GLY A 418 -4.63 3.05 13.67
C GLY A 418 -5.48 1.82 14.04
N VAL A 419 -5.53 0.82 13.16
CA VAL A 419 -6.30 -0.41 13.36
C VAL A 419 -5.36 -1.57 13.61
N VAL A 420 -5.62 -2.33 14.69
CA VAL A 420 -4.88 -3.55 15.05
C VAL A 420 -5.89 -4.62 15.46
N ASP A 421 -5.79 -5.79 14.85
CA ASP A 421 -6.50 -6.99 15.27
C ASP A 421 -5.53 -7.98 15.94
N ALA A 422 -5.28 -7.78 17.24
CA ALA A 422 -4.39 -8.62 18.03
C ALA A 422 -4.94 -10.05 18.24
N ASN A 423 -6.22 -10.25 17.99
CA ASN A 423 -6.91 -11.55 18.19
C ASN A 423 -7.18 -12.28 16.88
N ASN A 424 -6.70 -11.74 15.74
CA ASN A 424 -6.84 -12.43 14.46
C ASN A 424 -6.34 -13.88 14.56
N PRO A 425 -7.19 -14.88 14.33
CA PRO A 425 -6.87 -16.27 14.61
C PRO A 425 -5.74 -16.80 13.75
N PHE A 426 -5.58 -16.31 12.53
CA PHE A 426 -4.47 -16.71 11.64
C PHE A 426 -3.13 -16.16 12.14
N VAL A 427 -3.12 -14.89 12.61
CA VAL A 427 -1.94 -14.28 13.24
C VAL A 427 -1.61 -15.01 14.53
N VAL A 428 -2.59 -15.18 15.41
CA VAL A 428 -2.44 -15.88 16.69
C VAL A 428 -1.87 -17.28 16.51
N THR A 429 -2.36 -18.06 15.53
CA THR A 429 -1.89 -19.43 15.26
C THR A 429 -0.39 -19.46 14.94
N GLY A 430 0.09 -18.55 14.09
CA GLY A 430 1.52 -18.42 13.80
C GLY A 430 2.35 -18.08 15.05
N HIS A 431 1.85 -17.14 15.86
CA HIS A 431 2.53 -16.74 17.09
C HIS A 431 2.48 -17.78 18.21
N LEU A 432 1.45 -18.63 18.30
CA LEU A 432 1.39 -19.76 19.24
C LEU A 432 2.46 -20.81 18.93
N ARG A 433 2.74 -21.09 17.66
CA ARG A 433 3.89 -21.92 17.27
C ARG A 433 5.20 -21.36 17.80
N CYS A 434 5.41 -20.07 17.62
CA CYS A 434 6.59 -19.38 18.11
C CYS A 434 6.64 -19.37 19.64
N ALA A 435 5.54 -19.09 20.33
CA ALA A 435 5.43 -19.05 21.78
C ALA A 435 5.78 -20.41 22.43
N THR A 436 5.26 -21.52 21.86
CA THR A 436 5.53 -22.87 22.34
C THR A 436 6.96 -23.33 22.02
N HIS A 437 7.58 -22.82 20.96
CA HIS A 437 8.99 -23.05 20.65
C HIS A 437 9.93 -22.33 21.60
N GLU A 438 9.58 -21.11 22.01
CA GLU A 438 10.38 -20.28 22.93
C GLU A 438 10.32 -20.84 24.36
N LEU A 439 9.13 -21.09 24.87
CA LEU A 439 8.89 -21.69 26.19
C LEU A 439 7.63 -22.57 26.11
N PRO A 440 7.59 -23.74 26.77
CA PRO A 440 6.36 -24.50 26.89
C PRO A 440 5.24 -23.64 27.46
N LEU A 441 4.11 -23.52 26.73
CA LEU A 441 2.98 -22.68 27.10
C LEU A 441 2.08 -23.41 28.11
N ALA A 442 1.88 -22.82 29.29
CA ALA A 442 1.00 -23.38 30.30
C ALA A 442 -0.48 -23.11 29.96
N ASN A 443 -1.40 -23.97 30.45
CA ASN A 443 -2.82 -23.83 30.12
C ASN A 443 -3.43 -22.50 30.57
N ASP A 444 -2.98 -21.96 31.70
CA ASP A 444 -3.39 -20.67 32.25
C ASP A 444 -2.82 -19.47 31.50
N GLU A 445 -1.83 -19.68 30.64
CA GLU A 445 -1.27 -18.64 29.77
C GLU A 445 -2.01 -18.52 28.42
N VAL A 446 -2.83 -19.54 28.05
CA VAL A 446 -3.46 -19.63 26.71
C VAL A 446 -4.38 -18.45 26.44
N ASP A 447 -5.22 -18.10 27.40
CA ASP A 447 -6.18 -16.98 27.29
C ASP A 447 -5.50 -15.62 27.02
N GLY A 448 -4.24 -15.48 27.43
CA GLY A 448 -3.42 -14.31 27.13
C GLY A 448 -3.15 -14.07 25.64
N PHE A 449 -3.37 -15.10 24.78
CA PHE A 449 -3.26 -14.99 23.32
C PHE A 449 -4.59 -14.72 22.64
N GLY A 450 -5.68 -14.56 23.38
CA GLY A 450 -7.00 -14.20 22.90
C GLY A 450 -7.98 -15.37 22.78
N PRO A 451 -9.25 -15.10 22.44
CA PRO A 451 -10.35 -16.03 22.58
C PRO A 451 -10.22 -17.31 21.72
N HIS A 452 -9.51 -17.22 20.60
CA HIS A 452 -9.34 -18.35 19.67
C HIS A 452 -8.07 -19.18 19.91
N ALA A 453 -7.27 -18.83 20.92
CA ALA A 453 -5.97 -19.47 21.16
C ALA A 453 -6.11 -20.98 21.48
N GLY A 454 -7.08 -21.35 22.28
CA GLY A 454 -7.35 -22.75 22.61
C GLY A 454 -7.70 -23.61 21.41
N MET A 455 -8.57 -23.10 20.53
CA MET A 455 -8.91 -23.75 19.25
C MET A 455 -7.68 -23.87 18.34
N ALA A 456 -6.92 -22.77 18.19
CA ALA A 456 -5.72 -22.75 17.35
C ALA A 456 -4.67 -23.78 17.84
N LEU A 457 -4.50 -23.96 19.16
CA LEU A 457 -3.60 -24.98 19.71
C LEU A 457 -4.08 -26.41 19.43
N ARG A 458 -5.38 -26.68 19.48
CA ARG A 458 -5.92 -27.99 19.08
C ARG A 458 -5.64 -28.27 17.60
N VAL A 459 -5.89 -27.30 16.73
CA VAL A 459 -5.58 -27.43 15.28
C VAL A 459 -4.09 -27.64 15.03
N LEU A 460 -3.22 -26.96 15.78
CA LEU A 460 -1.76 -27.15 15.71
C LEU A 460 -1.33 -28.54 16.21
N GLU A 461 -1.99 -29.09 17.23
CA GLU A 461 -1.73 -30.44 17.75
C GLU A 461 -2.10 -31.53 16.75
N ASP A 462 -3.29 -31.43 16.14
CA ASP A 462 -3.74 -32.34 15.09
C ASP A 462 -2.78 -32.31 13.87
N ASN A 463 -2.18 -31.14 13.62
CA ASN A 463 -1.16 -30.96 12.58
C ASN A 463 0.27 -31.31 13.02
N LEU A 464 0.44 -31.93 14.20
CA LEU A 464 1.73 -32.33 14.74
C LEU A 464 2.76 -31.21 14.90
N LYS A 465 2.31 -29.96 14.97
CA LYS A 465 3.20 -28.79 15.17
C LYS A 465 3.44 -28.52 16.65
N VAL A 466 2.47 -28.83 17.51
CA VAL A 466 2.57 -28.78 18.98
C VAL A 466 2.05 -30.06 19.59
N LYS A 467 2.34 -30.28 20.86
CA LYS A 467 1.83 -31.44 21.63
C LYS A 467 1.45 -30.99 23.04
N HIS A 468 0.23 -31.34 23.44
CA HIS A 468 -0.23 -31.11 24.80
C HIS A 468 0.24 -32.23 25.70
N ILE A 469 0.99 -31.93 26.75
CA ILE A 469 1.47 -32.92 27.73
C ILE A 469 1.15 -32.38 29.12
N ARG A 470 0.26 -33.04 29.82
CA ARG A 470 -0.26 -32.61 31.13
C ARG A 470 -0.92 -31.23 31.07
N SER A 471 -0.31 -30.22 31.65
CA SER A 471 -0.84 -28.85 31.70
C SER A 471 -0.06 -27.87 30.81
N ARG A 472 0.69 -28.36 29.82
CA ARG A 472 1.57 -27.53 28.99
C ARG A 472 1.57 -27.97 27.53
N TRP A 473 1.70 -27.00 26.65
CA TRP A 473 1.86 -27.17 25.21
C TRP A 473 3.33 -27.05 24.84
N TYR A 474 3.85 -28.04 24.15
CA TYR A 474 5.25 -28.13 23.70
C TYR A 474 5.30 -28.04 22.17
N TYR A 475 6.30 -27.32 21.65
CA TYR A 475 6.58 -27.35 20.22
C TYR A 475 7.10 -28.75 19.82
N ALA A 476 6.58 -29.31 18.72
CA ALA A 476 6.84 -30.72 18.34
C ALA A 476 7.44 -30.88 16.93
N ALA A 477 7.50 -29.80 16.14
CA ALA A 477 8.07 -29.82 14.79
C ALA A 477 9.58 -29.56 14.80
N SER A 478 10.27 -29.85 13.68
CA SER A 478 11.72 -29.68 13.53
C SER A 478 12.12 -28.28 13.06
N GLU A 479 11.23 -27.59 12.37
CA GLU A 479 11.47 -26.28 11.78
C GLU A 479 11.47 -25.18 12.86
N VAL A 480 12.20 -24.11 12.64
CA VAL A 480 12.18 -22.91 13.49
C VAL A 480 10.99 -22.04 13.06
N PRO A 481 9.90 -21.96 13.83
CA PRO A 481 8.66 -21.33 13.39
C PRO A 481 8.78 -19.82 13.12
N GLN A 482 9.77 -19.17 13.72
CA GLN A 482 10.05 -17.76 13.52
C GLN A 482 10.59 -17.45 12.12
N HIS A 483 11.13 -18.45 11.41
CA HIS A 483 11.59 -18.29 10.02
C HIS A 483 10.44 -18.43 9.01
N GLU A 484 9.31 -19.01 9.44
CA GLU A 484 8.11 -19.20 8.63
C GLU A 484 7.05 -18.12 8.87
N LEU A 485 7.29 -17.17 9.77
CA LEU A 485 6.35 -16.13 10.14
C LEU A 485 6.96 -14.75 9.89
N SER A 486 6.55 -14.11 8.82
CA SER A 486 6.86 -12.69 8.57
C SER A 486 5.98 -11.79 9.44
N LEU A 487 6.56 -10.72 10.00
CA LEU A 487 5.77 -9.70 10.72
C LEU A 487 5.13 -8.68 9.78
N ARG A 488 5.62 -8.54 8.55
CA ARG A 488 5.26 -7.44 7.63
C ARG A 488 4.51 -7.88 6.41
N ASP A 489 4.84 -9.07 5.91
CA ASP A 489 4.31 -9.63 4.68
C ASP A 489 3.89 -11.07 4.89
N TYR A 490 2.99 -11.54 4.05
CA TYR A 490 2.63 -12.97 4.01
C TYR A 490 3.52 -13.79 3.06
N ALA A 491 4.36 -13.13 2.25
CA ALA A 491 5.30 -13.79 1.34
C ALA A 491 6.71 -13.68 1.89
N ASP A 492 7.29 -14.82 2.25
CA ASP A 492 8.62 -14.93 2.87
C ASP A 492 9.77 -14.91 1.86
N GLU A 493 9.49 -14.81 0.54
CA GLU A 493 10.50 -14.94 -0.49
C GLU A 493 10.74 -13.64 -1.24
N ASN A 494 12.02 -13.25 -1.33
CA ASN A 494 12.49 -12.15 -2.15
C ASN A 494 13.23 -12.65 -3.38
N VAL A 495 13.03 -11.97 -4.51
CA VAL A 495 13.80 -12.15 -5.74
C VAL A 495 14.99 -11.20 -5.72
N VAL A 496 16.19 -11.75 -5.90
CA VAL A 496 17.45 -10.99 -6.00
C VAL A 496 17.63 -10.53 -7.44
N ILE A 497 17.95 -9.25 -7.65
CA ILE A 497 18.27 -8.68 -8.95
C ILE A 497 19.78 -8.66 -9.14
N GLN A 498 20.27 -9.45 -10.08
CA GLN A 498 21.71 -9.66 -10.31
C GLN A 498 22.13 -9.20 -11.71
N ASP A 499 23.19 -8.41 -11.78
CA ASP A 499 23.82 -7.99 -13.04
C ASP A 499 24.52 -9.17 -13.71
N ALA A 500 24.21 -9.46 -14.97
CA ALA A 500 24.74 -10.58 -15.73
C ALA A 500 26.24 -10.44 -16.04
N ASP A 501 26.73 -9.21 -16.25
CA ASP A 501 28.10 -8.97 -16.67
C ASP A 501 29.06 -8.95 -15.46
N THR A 502 28.63 -8.48 -14.31
CA THR A 502 29.47 -8.29 -13.11
C THR A 502 29.18 -9.30 -11.99
N GLY A 503 28.03 -9.97 -12.01
CA GLY A 503 27.54 -10.81 -10.93
C GLY A 503 27.10 -10.02 -9.68
N ALA A 504 27.11 -8.69 -9.73
CA ALA A 504 26.76 -7.84 -8.61
C ALA A 504 25.25 -7.86 -8.34
N VAL A 505 24.89 -7.86 -7.07
CA VAL A 505 23.50 -7.71 -6.63
C VAL A 505 23.14 -6.22 -6.66
N LEU A 506 22.15 -5.86 -7.47
CA LEU A 506 21.65 -4.49 -7.58
C LEU A 506 20.56 -4.19 -6.57
N GLY A 507 19.81 -5.20 -6.12
CA GLY A 507 18.73 -5.02 -5.18
C GLY A 507 17.88 -6.27 -5.01
N GLU A 508 16.83 -6.13 -4.21
CA GLU A 508 15.86 -7.20 -3.91
C GLU A 508 14.45 -6.66 -4.04
N LEU A 509 13.50 -7.54 -4.36
CA LEU A 509 12.07 -7.23 -4.38
C LEU A 509 11.25 -8.47 -4.00
N ASN A 510 10.02 -8.23 -3.54
CA ASN A 510 9.10 -9.30 -3.16
C ASN A 510 8.76 -10.19 -4.37
N LYS A 511 8.71 -11.50 -4.17
CA LYS A 511 8.43 -12.49 -5.22
C LYS A 511 7.06 -12.26 -5.89
N PHE A 512 6.05 -11.82 -5.14
CA PHE A 512 4.72 -11.52 -5.67
C PHE A 512 4.73 -10.36 -6.67
N ASP A 513 5.59 -9.35 -6.44
CA ASP A 513 5.74 -8.18 -7.32
C ASP A 513 6.70 -8.43 -8.49
N ALA A 514 7.53 -9.48 -8.43
CA ALA A 514 8.56 -9.75 -9.42
C ALA A 514 8.04 -9.86 -10.87
N PRO A 515 6.91 -10.55 -11.16
CA PRO A 515 6.35 -10.61 -12.49
C PRO A 515 5.95 -9.25 -13.07
N ALA A 516 5.61 -8.30 -12.22
CA ALA A 516 5.22 -6.97 -12.67
C ALA A 516 6.43 -6.03 -12.85
N ILE A 517 7.53 -6.23 -12.10
CA ILE A 517 8.66 -5.29 -12.06
C ILE A 517 9.86 -5.78 -12.86
N VAL A 518 10.17 -7.08 -12.78
CA VAL A 518 11.37 -7.69 -13.38
C VAL A 518 11.01 -8.89 -14.28
N HIS A 519 9.90 -8.81 -15.00
CA HIS A 519 9.58 -9.80 -16.04
C HIS A 519 10.65 -9.82 -17.14
N PRO A 520 10.82 -10.91 -17.89
CA PRO A 520 11.70 -10.92 -19.05
C PRO A 520 11.47 -9.73 -19.98
N GLU A 521 12.54 -9.11 -20.48
CA GLU A 521 12.53 -7.89 -21.30
C GLU A 521 12.07 -6.60 -20.57
N ALA A 522 11.76 -6.63 -19.27
CA ALA A 522 11.51 -5.42 -18.49
C ALA A 522 12.72 -4.49 -18.48
N ILE A 523 12.47 -3.19 -18.44
CA ILE A 523 13.49 -2.18 -18.20
C ILE A 523 13.44 -1.79 -16.71
N TYR A 524 14.39 -2.32 -15.96
CA TYR A 524 14.57 -2.01 -14.56
C TYR A 524 15.44 -0.76 -14.40
N LEU A 525 14.96 0.22 -13.65
CA LEU A 525 15.69 1.46 -13.36
C LEU A 525 16.41 1.33 -12.02
N HIS A 526 17.71 1.63 -12.03
CA HIS A 526 18.53 1.65 -10.80
C HIS A 526 19.48 2.85 -10.83
N ARG A 527 19.27 3.80 -9.91
CA ARG A 527 20.06 5.06 -9.79
C ARG A 527 20.15 5.87 -11.09
N GLY A 528 19.07 5.85 -11.87
CA GLY A 528 18.99 6.54 -13.16
C GLY A 528 19.53 5.74 -14.35
N ASP A 529 20.27 4.67 -14.13
CA ASP A 529 20.68 3.72 -15.17
C ASP A 529 19.55 2.76 -15.54
N THR A 530 19.54 2.32 -16.79
CA THR A 530 18.57 1.36 -17.33
C THR A 530 19.19 -0.02 -17.48
N TYR A 531 18.48 -1.05 -16.99
CA TYR A 531 18.87 -2.45 -17.08
C TYR A 531 17.75 -3.23 -17.73
N ARG A 532 18.06 -4.04 -18.75
CA ARG A 532 17.10 -4.97 -19.35
C ARG A 532 17.14 -6.29 -18.59
N VAL A 533 16.00 -6.78 -18.17
CA VAL A 533 15.85 -8.10 -17.57
C VAL A 533 16.00 -9.15 -18.66
N LEU A 534 16.97 -10.05 -18.52
CA LEU A 534 17.23 -11.15 -19.43
C LEU A 534 16.37 -12.36 -19.08
N ASP A 535 16.26 -12.66 -17.78
CA ASP A 535 15.54 -13.81 -17.28
C ASP A 535 15.00 -13.56 -15.85
N LEU A 536 13.88 -14.21 -15.52
CA LEU A 536 13.27 -14.25 -14.20
C LEU A 536 13.07 -15.71 -13.78
N ASP A 537 13.97 -16.23 -12.96
CA ASP A 537 13.86 -17.57 -12.36
C ASP A 537 13.16 -17.50 -10.99
N LEU A 538 11.87 -17.76 -10.96
CA LEU A 538 11.06 -17.77 -9.73
C LEU A 538 11.34 -18.99 -8.83
N THR A 539 12.04 -20.02 -9.33
CA THR A 539 12.42 -21.21 -8.55
C THR A 539 13.66 -20.90 -7.72
N ARG A 540 14.62 -20.20 -8.32
CA ARG A 540 15.85 -19.77 -7.63
C ARG A 540 15.71 -18.40 -6.98
N ASN A 541 14.62 -17.71 -7.26
CA ASN A 541 14.38 -16.34 -6.81
C ASN A 541 15.46 -15.34 -7.30
N ILE A 542 15.82 -15.43 -8.58
CA ILE A 542 16.82 -14.57 -9.20
C ILE A 542 16.26 -13.95 -10.47
N ALA A 543 16.40 -12.63 -10.60
CA ALA A 543 16.20 -11.88 -11.83
C ALA A 543 17.56 -11.44 -12.38
N THR A 544 17.93 -11.93 -13.56
CA THR A 544 19.20 -11.59 -14.21
C THR A 544 19.00 -10.38 -15.12
N VAL A 545 19.79 -9.33 -14.90
CA VAL A 545 19.66 -8.08 -15.66
C VAL A 545 20.97 -7.69 -16.33
N LYS A 546 20.89 -6.90 -17.40
CA LYS A 546 22.04 -6.35 -18.11
C LYS A 546 21.88 -4.85 -18.33
N LYS A 547 22.95 -4.08 -18.08
CA LYS A 547 22.95 -2.64 -18.32
C LYS A 547 22.76 -2.33 -19.81
N VAL A 548 21.80 -1.45 -20.12
CA VAL A 548 21.49 -1.03 -21.49
C VAL A 548 21.20 0.48 -21.51
N GLU A 549 21.39 1.11 -22.65
CA GLU A 549 20.99 2.50 -22.85
C GLU A 549 19.79 2.52 -23.81
N VAL A 550 18.63 2.88 -23.28
CA VAL A 550 17.36 2.91 -24.03
C VAL A 550 16.59 4.19 -23.71
N ASP A 551 15.71 4.59 -24.62
CA ASP A 551 14.87 5.77 -24.53
C ASP A 551 13.42 5.47 -24.12
N TYR A 552 13.16 4.23 -23.66
CA TYR A 552 11.86 3.76 -23.22
C TYR A 552 11.95 3.01 -21.89
N TYR A 553 10.84 2.92 -21.21
CA TYR A 553 10.63 1.99 -20.09
C TYR A 553 9.52 1.00 -20.42
N THR A 554 9.40 -0.05 -19.61
CA THR A 554 8.35 -1.06 -19.78
C THR A 554 7.29 -0.90 -18.70
N GLN A 555 6.02 -1.07 -19.08
CA GLN A 555 4.89 -1.09 -18.17
C GLN A 555 4.17 -2.43 -18.30
N PRO A 556 4.05 -3.22 -17.21
CA PRO A 556 3.34 -4.49 -17.25
C PRO A 556 1.84 -4.27 -17.44
N ILE A 557 1.20 -5.19 -18.13
CA ILE A 557 -0.24 -5.31 -18.29
C ILE A 557 -0.62 -6.66 -17.71
N GLY A 558 -1.48 -6.63 -16.71
CA GLY A 558 -1.97 -7.81 -16.03
C GLY A 558 -3.46 -7.73 -15.76
N GLY A 559 -4.04 -8.86 -15.37
CA GLY A 559 -5.39 -8.99 -14.89
C GLY A 559 -5.39 -9.42 -13.41
N THR A 560 -6.41 -8.97 -12.70
CA THR A 560 -6.72 -9.49 -11.37
C THR A 560 -8.21 -9.72 -11.33
N ASP A 561 -8.62 -10.97 -11.18
CA ASP A 561 -10.03 -11.35 -11.19
C ASP A 561 -10.33 -12.29 -10.04
N VAL A 562 -11.47 -12.11 -9.37
CA VAL A 562 -12.00 -13.12 -8.45
C VAL A 562 -12.42 -14.33 -9.29
N HIS A 563 -11.76 -15.45 -9.05
CA HIS A 563 -12.07 -16.69 -9.76
C HIS A 563 -13.34 -17.34 -9.20
N HIS A 564 -13.42 -17.50 -7.88
CA HIS A 564 -14.63 -17.99 -7.22
C HIS A 564 -14.76 -17.43 -5.80
N VAL A 565 -15.99 -17.47 -5.29
CA VAL A 565 -16.33 -17.22 -3.90
C VAL A 565 -16.18 -18.55 -3.15
N ASP A 566 -15.29 -18.58 -2.17
CA ASP A 566 -15.05 -19.77 -1.34
C ASP A 566 -16.14 -19.88 -0.27
N HIS A 567 -16.35 -18.81 0.50
CA HIS A 567 -17.37 -18.76 1.54
C HIS A 567 -17.98 -17.36 1.63
N CYS A 568 -19.31 -17.29 1.64
CA CYS A 568 -20.04 -16.09 2.02
C CYS A 568 -20.23 -16.12 3.54
N LEU A 569 -19.62 -15.19 4.26
CA LEU A 569 -19.69 -15.10 5.72
C LEU A 569 -20.82 -14.21 6.20
N ARG A 570 -21.11 -13.14 5.49
CA ARG A 570 -22.19 -12.18 5.80
C ARG A 570 -22.91 -11.75 4.54
N GLU A 571 -24.22 -11.53 4.67
CA GLU A 571 -25.03 -10.93 3.62
C GLU A 571 -26.05 -9.97 4.23
N LYS A 572 -26.36 -8.89 3.53
CA LYS A 572 -27.43 -7.94 3.90
C LYS A 572 -28.07 -7.30 2.68
N PRO A 573 -29.36 -6.92 2.77
CA PRO A 573 -29.94 -6.01 1.79
C PRO A 573 -29.16 -4.68 1.77
N PHE A 574 -28.91 -4.14 0.59
CA PHE A 574 -28.28 -2.84 0.44
C PHE A 574 -29.00 -2.05 -0.67
N GLY A 575 -29.78 -1.08 -0.28
CA GLY A 575 -30.68 -0.36 -1.19
C GLY A 575 -31.64 -1.32 -1.90
N THR A 576 -31.60 -1.34 -3.23
CA THR A 576 -32.42 -2.26 -4.04
C THR A 576 -31.71 -3.59 -4.38
N GLY A 577 -30.46 -3.76 -3.99
CA GLY A 577 -29.62 -4.93 -4.25
C GLY A 577 -29.22 -5.68 -2.98
N MET A 578 -28.14 -6.44 -3.07
CA MET A 578 -27.59 -7.20 -1.95
C MET A 578 -26.10 -6.87 -1.79
N ALA A 579 -25.63 -6.84 -0.56
CA ALA A 579 -24.22 -6.73 -0.20
C ALA A 579 -23.79 -7.99 0.53
N TYR A 580 -22.59 -8.45 0.23
CA TYR A 580 -22.00 -9.68 0.77
C TYR A 580 -20.58 -9.41 1.24
N TRP A 581 -20.14 -10.19 2.21
CA TRP A 581 -18.75 -10.20 2.64
C TRP A 581 -18.30 -11.64 2.93
N GLY A 582 -17.07 -12.01 2.53
CA GLY A 582 -16.57 -13.35 2.72
C GLY A 582 -15.24 -13.65 2.04
N GLU A 583 -14.90 -14.93 1.98
CA GLU A 583 -13.66 -15.45 1.42
C GLU A 583 -13.77 -15.68 -0.08
N VAL A 584 -12.74 -15.27 -0.82
CA VAL A 584 -12.64 -15.43 -2.27
C VAL A 584 -11.24 -15.87 -2.69
N THR A 585 -11.17 -16.60 -3.79
CA THR A 585 -9.91 -16.89 -4.49
C THR A 585 -9.77 -15.97 -5.70
N ALA A 586 -8.72 -15.15 -5.70
CA ALA A 586 -8.38 -14.23 -6.78
C ALA A 586 -7.12 -14.68 -7.54
N TYR A 587 -7.09 -14.42 -8.85
CA TYR A 587 -5.98 -14.73 -9.75
C TYR A 587 -5.30 -13.45 -10.20
N PHE A 588 -3.97 -13.45 -10.20
CA PHE A 588 -3.13 -12.34 -10.64
C PHE A 588 -2.27 -12.80 -11.80
N ASP A 589 -2.50 -12.23 -12.96
CA ASP A 589 -1.78 -12.54 -14.20
C ASP A 589 -1.01 -11.34 -14.70
N THR A 590 0.26 -11.51 -15.07
CA THR A 590 1.01 -10.55 -15.87
C THR A 590 1.27 -11.19 -17.22
N TYR A 591 0.47 -10.82 -18.25
CA TYR A 591 0.46 -11.52 -19.54
C TYR A 591 1.00 -10.69 -20.71
N MET A 592 1.20 -9.40 -20.51
CA MET A 592 1.74 -8.49 -21.54
C MET A 592 2.57 -7.38 -20.89
N TYR A 593 3.37 -6.68 -21.70
CA TYR A 593 3.95 -5.39 -21.33
C TYR A 593 3.95 -4.43 -22.51
N GLU A 594 3.97 -3.14 -22.24
CA GLU A 594 4.15 -2.06 -23.22
C GLU A 594 5.51 -1.42 -23.06
N LYS A 595 6.14 -1.07 -24.19
CA LYS A 595 7.27 -0.15 -24.22
C LYS A 595 6.75 1.27 -24.38
N ILE A 596 7.17 2.18 -23.50
CA ILE A 596 6.69 3.56 -23.45
C ILE A 596 7.89 4.47 -23.47
N HIS A 597 7.93 5.42 -24.39
CA HIS A 597 9.01 6.42 -24.45
C HIS A 597 9.05 7.27 -23.18
N PHE A 598 10.24 7.56 -22.66
CA PHE A 598 10.40 8.30 -21.42
C PHE A 598 9.70 9.67 -21.45
N TYR A 599 9.91 10.48 -22.43
CA TYR A 599 9.46 11.88 -22.38
C TYR A 599 8.11 12.14 -23.05
N SER A 600 7.84 11.49 -24.16
CA SER A 600 6.57 11.67 -24.88
C SER A 600 5.45 10.86 -24.24
N LEU A 601 5.78 9.82 -23.48
CA LEU A 601 4.84 8.85 -22.88
C LEU A 601 4.01 8.11 -23.92
N ASP A 602 4.47 8.09 -25.17
CA ASP A 602 3.83 7.34 -26.25
C ASP A 602 4.16 5.84 -26.14
N ALA A 603 3.15 5.00 -26.32
CA ALA A 603 3.33 3.58 -26.40
C ALA A 603 4.01 3.22 -27.75
N VAL A 604 5.17 2.55 -27.66
CA VAL A 604 5.97 2.13 -28.84
C VAL A 604 5.46 0.82 -29.38
N SER A 605 5.30 -0.16 -28.49
CA SER A 605 4.92 -1.53 -28.86
C SER A 605 4.38 -2.30 -27.66
N ARG A 606 3.64 -3.38 -27.93
CA ARG A 606 3.11 -4.33 -26.94
C ARG A 606 3.64 -5.72 -27.21
N HIS A 607 3.96 -6.43 -26.15
CA HIS A 607 4.53 -7.77 -26.21
C HIS A 607 3.87 -8.70 -25.19
N GLY A 608 3.59 -9.94 -25.60
CA GLY A 608 3.06 -10.97 -24.71
C GLY A 608 4.12 -11.50 -23.74
N LEU A 609 3.68 -11.90 -22.56
CA LEU A 609 4.50 -12.58 -21.54
C LEU A 609 3.89 -13.95 -21.21
N LYS A 610 4.75 -14.93 -20.96
CA LYS A 610 4.38 -16.24 -20.45
C LYS A 610 4.90 -16.38 -19.02
N LEU A 611 4.14 -15.92 -18.06
CA LEU A 611 4.46 -15.96 -16.63
C LEU A 611 3.39 -16.77 -15.88
N PRO A 612 3.74 -17.41 -14.76
CA PRO A 612 2.76 -18.13 -13.96
C PRO A 612 1.71 -17.19 -13.37
N THR A 613 0.48 -17.69 -13.25
CA THR A 613 -0.61 -17.04 -12.54
C THR A 613 -0.39 -17.19 -11.04
N PHE A 614 -0.47 -16.10 -10.29
CA PHE A 614 -0.46 -16.14 -8.84
C PHE A 614 -1.87 -16.26 -8.30
N VAL A 615 -2.07 -17.14 -7.34
CA VAL A 615 -3.36 -17.40 -6.69
C VAL A 615 -3.34 -16.78 -5.31
N LEU A 616 -4.37 -15.98 -5.00
CA LEU A 616 -4.54 -15.32 -3.71
C LEU A 616 -5.90 -15.68 -3.13
N GLU A 617 -5.91 -16.33 -1.99
CA GLU A 617 -7.09 -16.50 -1.16
C GLU A 617 -7.18 -15.34 -0.19
N THR A 618 -8.29 -14.61 -0.26
CA THR A 618 -8.43 -13.35 0.46
C THR A 618 -9.87 -13.04 0.83
N MET A 619 -10.06 -11.91 1.51
CA MET A 619 -11.38 -11.40 1.88
C MET A 619 -11.88 -10.39 0.86
N ALA A 620 -13.16 -10.45 0.56
CA ALA A 620 -13.85 -9.55 -0.35
C ALA A 620 -15.17 -9.03 0.21
N LEU A 621 -15.49 -7.81 -0.19
CA LEU A 621 -16.82 -7.25 -0.20
C LEU A 621 -17.33 -7.33 -1.64
N TRP A 622 -18.59 -7.77 -1.84
CA TRP A 622 -19.21 -7.64 -3.17
C TRP A 622 -20.66 -7.19 -3.09
N LEU A 623 -21.03 -6.45 -4.13
CA LEU A 623 -22.38 -5.89 -4.30
C LEU A 623 -23.01 -6.53 -5.51
N VAL A 624 -24.29 -6.91 -5.38
CA VAL A 624 -25.06 -7.51 -6.48
C VAL A 624 -26.30 -6.64 -6.74
N PRO A 625 -26.24 -5.77 -7.78
CA PRO A 625 -27.40 -5.04 -8.25
C PRO A 625 -28.48 -5.98 -8.79
N ARG A 626 -29.76 -5.56 -8.70
CA ARG A 626 -30.88 -6.34 -9.26
C ARG A 626 -30.80 -6.42 -10.78
N GLU A 627 -31.22 -7.56 -11.35
CA GLU A 627 -31.17 -7.79 -12.80
C GLU A 627 -32.11 -6.84 -13.58
N ASP A 628 -33.29 -6.49 -13.03
CA ASP A 628 -34.21 -5.52 -13.66
C ASP A 628 -33.59 -4.13 -13.82
N LEU A 629 -32.69 -3.75 -12.92
CA LEU A 629 -31.90 -2.52 -13.05
C LEU A 629 -30.88 -2.64 -14.20
N MET A 630 -30.23 -3.81 -14.34
CA MET A 630 -29.29 -4.05 -15.46
C MET A 630 -30.01 -3.98 -16.81
N ASP A 631 -31.25 -4.50 -16.88
CA ASP A 631 -32.06 -4.42 -18.09
C ASP A 631 -32.46 -2.97 -18.45
N LYS A 632 -32.79 -2.14 -17.46
CA LYS A 632 -33.03 -0.70 -17.68
C LYS A 632 -31.80 0.00 -18.23
N VAL A 633 -30.60 -0.32 -17.76
CA VAL A 633 -29.35 0.26 -18.27
C VAL A 633 -29.10 -0.19 -19.72
N ARG A 634 -29.35 -1.46 -20.05
CA ARG A 634 -29.26 -1.99 -21.44
C ARG A 634 -30.26 -1.30 -22.37
N LEU A 635 -31.51 -1.12 -21.90
CA LEU A 635 -32.55 -0.44 -22.67
C LEU A 635 -32.21 1.04 -22.91
N ALA A 636 -31.48 1.68 -22.03
CA ALA A 636 -30.93 3.03 -22.24
C ALA A 636 -29.76 3.08 -23.24
N GLY A 637 -29.37 1.95 -23.83
CA GLY A 637 -28.26 1.87 -24.77
C GLY A 637 -26.85 1.96 -24.11
N LEU A 638 -26.78 1.76 -22.78
CA LEU A 638 -25.55 1.88 -22.02
C LEU A 638 -24.88 0.52 -21.80
N ASP A 639 -23.55 0.51 -21.76
CA ASP A 639 -22.76 -0.70 -21.46
C ASP A 639 -22.74 -0.96 -19.95
N VAL A 640 -23.53 -1.95 -19.52
CA VAL A 640 -23.65 -2.38 -18.12
C VAL A 640 -22.30 -2.79 -17.53
N HIS A 641 -21.55 -3.63 -18.25
CA HIS A 641 -20.28 -4.16 -17.72
C HIS A 641 -19.25 -3.04 -17.49
N SER A 642 -19.20 -2.10 -18.41
CA SER A 642 -18.40 -0.89 -18.29
C SER A 642 -18.82 -0.04 -17.07
N GLY A 643 -20.12 0.12 -16.84
CA GLY A 643 -20.64 0.82 -15.65
C GLY A 643 -20.26 0.15 -14.34
N LEU A 644 -20.46 -1.18 -14.22
CA LEU A 644 -20.09 -1.97 -13.03
C LEU A 644 -18.58 -1.84 -12.71
N ARG A 645 -17.72 -1.90 -13.73
CA ARG A 645 -16.27 -1.72 -13.55
C ARG A 645 -15.91 -0.33 -13.06
N GLY A 646 -16.58 0.71 -13.57
CA GLY A 646 -16.42 2.08 -13.10
C GLY A 646 -16.76 2.21 -11.62
N ILE A 647 -17.82 1.56 -11.17
CA ILE A 647 -18.20 1.52 -9.75
C ILE A 647 -17.14 0.82 -8.91
N GLY A 648 -16.71 -0.38 -9.31
CA GLY A 648 -15.66 -1.14 -8.59
C GLY A 648 -14.36 -0.35 -8.46
N TYR A 649 -13.95 0.32 -9.56
CA TYR A 649 -12.77 1.19 -9.54
C TYR A 649 -12.93 2.35 -8.56
N ALA A 650 -14.02 3.11 -8.66
CA ALA A 650 -14.24 4.28 -7.81
C ALA A 650 -14.37 3.89 -6.33
N THR A 651 -15.08 2.79 -6.03
CA THR A 651 -15.18 2.25 -4.67
C THR A 651 -13.79 1.97 -4.10
N ARG A 652 -12.97 1.16 -4.79
CA ARG A 652 -11.61 0.86 -4.38
C ARG A 652 -10.77 2.12 -4.13
N MET A 653 -10.89 3.11 -4.99
CA MET A 653 -10.10 4.34 -4.91
C MET A 653 -10.52 5.26 -3.77
N LEU A 654 -11.77 5.19 -3.32
CA LEU A 654 -12.30 6.05 -2.26
C LEU A 654 -12.28 5.41 -0.87
N LEU A 655 -12.09 4.09 -0.75
CA LEU A 655 -12.00 3.40 0.56
C LEU A 655 -11.02 4.07 1.55
N PRO A 656 -9.83 4.55 1.13
CA PRO A 656 -8.93 5.25 2.04
C PRO A 656 -9.47 6.54 2.65
N LEU A 657 -10.58 7.08 2.16
CA LEU A 657 -11.27 8.21 2.77
C LEU A 657 -12.06 7.80 4.03
N PHE A 658 -12.32 6.52 4.21
CA PHE A 658 -13.19 5.98 5.28
C PHE A 658 -12.44 5.12 6.29
N MET A 659 -11.23 4.65 5.97
CA MET A 659 -10.42 3.78 6.82
C MET A 659 -8.94 3.92 6.53
N THR A 660 -8.08 3.59 7.49
CA THR A 660 -6.62 3.64 7.36
C THR A 660 -6.10 2.51 6.47
N CYS A 661 -6.04 2.76 5.17
CA CYS A 661 -5.53 1.84 4.17
C CYS A 661 -4.96 2.60 2.96
N ASP A 662 -4.28 1.90 2.05
CA ASP A 662 -3.86 2.46 0.74
C ASP A 662 -4.76 1.91 -0.38
N THR A 663 -4.91 2.66 -1.46
CA THR A 663 -5.57 2.18 -2.68
C THR A 663 -4.91 0.94 -3.27
N LEU A 664 -3.64 0.69 -2.96
CA LEU A 664 -2.90 -0.50 -3.37
C LEU A 664 -3.24 -1.75 -2.55
N ASP A 665 -3.88 -1.58 -1.39
CA ASP A 665 -4.30 -2.69 -0.55
C ASP A 665 -5.48 -3.45 -1.15
N PHE A 666 -6.12 -2.90 -2.18
CA PHE A 666 -7.30 -3.47 -2.81
C PHE A 666 -7.13 -3.71 -4.31
N SER A 667 -7.90 -4.67 -4.80
CA SER A 667 -8.25 -4.83 -6.21
C SER A 667 -9.77 -4.90 -6.38
N HIS A 668 -10.24 -4.86 -7.63
CA HIS A 668 -11.66 -5.01 -7.95
C HIS A 668 -11.82 -5.85 -9.20
N SER A 669 -12.93 -6.59 -9.28
CA SER A 669 -13.33 -7.36 -10.46
C SER A 669 -14.86 -7.44 -10.57
N ILE A 670 -15.35 -7.92 -11.69
CA ILE A 670 -16.78 -8.07 -11.96
C ILE A 670 -17.08 -9.53 -12.26
N GLY A 671 -18.00 -10.09 -11.48
CA GLY A 671 -18.42 -11.48 -11.58
C GLY A 671 -17.33 -12.48 -11.17
N SER A 672 -17.75 -13.70 -10.91
CA SER A 672 -16.87 -14.86 -10.69
C SER A 672 -17.52 -16.11 -11.28
N VAL A 673 -16.83 -17.25 -11.23
CA VAL A 673 -17.35 -18.51 -11.79
C VAL A 673 -18.63 -18.97 -11.10
N ASN A 674 -18.76 -18.70 -9.80
CA ASN A 674 -19.87 -19.16 -8.96
C ASN A 674 -20.70 -18.04 -8.32
N SER A 675 -20.53 -16.78 -8.75
CA SER A 675 -21.33 -15.64 -8.33
C SER A 675 -22.23 -15.11 -9.44
N ALA A 676 -23.08 -14.11 -9.12
CA ALA A 676 -23.81 -13.37 -10.12
C ALA A 676 -22.83 -12.68 -11.10
N TRP A 677 -23.16 -12.68 -12.41
CA TRP A 677 -22.31 -12.10 -13.44
C TRP A 677 -22.10 -10.57 -13.26
N ASN A 678 -23.04 -9.91 -12.58
CA ASN A 678 -23.04 -8.48 -12.29
C ASN A 678 -22.54 -8.14 -10.88
N ALA A 679 -21.96 -9.10 -10.17
CA ALA A 679 -21.37 -8.87 -8.85
C ALA A 679 -20.15 -7.96 -8.97
N ILE A 680 -20.11 -6.89 -8.20
CA ILE A 680 -19.00 -5.94 -8.10
C ILE A 680 -18.15 -6.35 -6.91
N PHE A 681 -16.99 -6.93 -7.14
CA PHE A 681 -16.06 -7.32 -6.08
C PHE A 681 -15.05 -6.21 -5.80
N VAL A 682 -14.81 -5.96 -4.51
CA VAL A 682 -13.64 -5.23 -3.99
C VAL A 682 -12.99 -6.14 -2.96
N TYR A 683 -11.74 -6.51 -3.17
CA TYR A 683 -11.04 -7.50 -2.35
C TYR A 683 -9.64 -7.03 -1.95
N GLU A 684 -9.18 -7.57 -0.84
CA GLU A 684 -7.89 -7.23 -0.26
C GLU A 684 -6.76 -7.94 -1.03
N ARG A 685 -5.62 -7.27 -1.20
CA ARG A 685 -4.44 -7.84 -1.85
C ARG A 685 -3.52 -8.58 -0.87
N TYR A 686 -4.10 -9.02 0.23
CA TYR A 686 -3.41 -9.75 1.28
C TYR A 686 -4.04 -11.12 1.48
N PRO A 687 -3.24 -12.18 1.64
CA PRO A 687 -3.78 -13.49 1.98
C PRO A 687 -4.67 -13.43 3.22
N HIS A 688 -5.87 -13.99 3.13
CA HIS A 688 -6.89 -14.05 4.19
C HIS A 688 -7.38 -12.70 4.72
N GLY A 689 -7.02 -11.59 4.05
CA GLY A 689 -7.46 -10.24 4.38
C GLY A 689 -6.92 -9.67 5.70
N LEU A 690 -7.14 -8.39 5.90
CA LEU A 690 -6.75 -7.64 7.10
C LEU A 690 -7.96 -7.02 7.83
N GLY A 691 -9.17 -7.33 7.36
CA GLY A 691 -10.42 -6.78 7.89
C GLY A 691 -10.83 -5.45 7.28
N PHE A 692 -10.14 -4.96 6.27
CA PHE A 692 -10.52 -3.72 5.58
C PHE A 692 -11.84 -3.87 4.83
N THR A 693 -12.03 -4.98 4.13
CA THR A 693 -13.29 -5.26 3.41
C THR A 693 -14.46 -5.50 4.37
N GLN A 694 -14.21 -6.05 5.56
CA GLN A 694 -15.21 -6.15 6.62
C GLN A 694 -15.67 -4.76 7.07
N LYS A 695 -14.72 -3.87 7.38
CA LYS A 695 -15.03 -2.50 7.79
C LYS A 695 -15.71 -1.72 6.67
N ALA A 696 -15.33 -1.96 5.41
CA ALA A 696 -16.01 -1.39 4.25
C ALA A 696 -17.45 -1.88 4.12
N TYR A 697 -17.71 -3.16 4.35
CA TYR A 697 -19.04 -3.75 4.37
C TYR A 697 -19.94 -3.11 5.45
N GLU A 698 -19.40 -2.89 6.64
CA GLU A 698 -20.13 -2.24 7.74
C GLU A 698 -20.49 -0.78 7.41
N ARG A 699 -19.61 -0.06 6.68
CA ARG A 699 -19.76 1.38 6.34
C ARG A 699 -20.25 1.63 4.91
N LEU A 700 -20.86 0.67 4.24
CA LEU A 700 -21.35 0.83 2.87
C LEU A 700 -22.31 2.02 2.70
N HIS A 701 -23.10 2.34 3.73
CA HIS A 701 -24.00 3.48 3.75
C HIS A 701 -23.30 4.85 3.68
N GLU A 702 -22.03 4.92 4.04
CA GLU A 702 -21.19 6.12 3.88
C GLU A 702 -20.40 6.07 2.55
N VAL A 703 -19.86 4.90 2.22
CA VAL A 703 -18.97 4.73 1.08
C VAL A 703 -19.70 4.90 -0.25
N MET A 704 -20.82 4.23 -0.44
CA MET A 704 -21.47 4.19 -1.77
C MET A 704 -22.10 5.51 -2.20
N PRO A 705 -22.72 6.32 -1.32
CA PRO A 705 -23.12 7.68 -1.67
C PRO A 705 -21.95 8.58 -2.09
N ALA A 706 -20.81 8.49 -1.40
CA ALA A 706 -19.61 9.25 -1.79
C ALA A 706 -19.07 8.81 -3.15
N VAL A 707 -19.10 7.52 -3.45
CA VAL A 707 -18.76 6.98 -4.78
C VAL A 707 -19.69 7.56 -5.86
N LEU A 708 -21.00 7.60 -5.62
CA LEU A 708 -21.95 8.19 -6.54
C LEU A 708 -21.68 9.69 -6.75
N ASP A 709 -21.43 10.43 -5.68
CA ASP A 709 -21.18 11.87 -5.76
C ASP A 709 -19.91 12.19 -6.53
N GLU A 710 -18.83 11.46 -6.30
CA GLU A 710 -17.57 11.61 -7.05
C GLU A 710 -17.74 11.34 -8.54
N ILE A 711 -18.41 10.24 -8.91
CA ILE A 711 -18.65 9.91 -10.32
C ILE A 711 -19.57 10.97 -10.95
N ARG A 712 -20.65 11.34 -10.30
CA ARG A 712 -21.67 12.28 -10.81
C ARG A 712 -21.08 13.67 -11.03
N ASN A 713 -20.37 14.19 -10.03
CA ASN A 713 -19.86 15.56 -10.00
C ASN A 713 -18.58 15.76 -10.82
N CYS A 714 -17.93 14.67 -11.27
CA CYS A 714 -16.79 14.80 -12.16
C CYS A 714 -17.17 15.59 -13.43
N PRO A 715 -16.40 16.62 -13.83
CA PRO A 715 -16.77 17.47 -14.98
C PRO A 715 -16.58 16.81 -16.36
N CYS A 716 -16.21 15.53 -16.42
CA CYS A 716 -16.16 14.79 -17.70
C CYS A 716 -17.57 14.42 -18.19
N VAL A 717 -17.72 14.22 -19.51
CA VAL A 717 -19.01 13.87 -20.12
C VAL A 717 -19.24 12.36 -20.08
N ASP A 718 -18.31 11.57 -20.64
CA ASP A 718 -18.52 10.13 -20.89
C ASP A 718 -17.84 9.23 -19.85
N GLY A 719 -16.94 9.79 -19.04
CA GLY A 719 -16.07 9.12 -18.11
C GLY A 719 -14.63 9.57 -18.24
N CYS A 720 -13.82 9.36 -17.22
CA CYS A 720 -12.40 9.65 -17.25
C CYS A 720 -11.65 8.85 -16.16
N PRO A 721 -10.31 8.79 -16.23
CA PRO A 721 -9.52 8.08 -15.23
C PRO A 721 -9.76 8.52 -13.79
N CYS A 722 -10.26 9.77 -13.59
CA CYS A 722 -10.56 10.30 -12.26
C CYS A 722 -11.80 9.67 -11.63
N CYS A 723 -12.87 9.41 -12.40
CA CYS A 723 -14.15 9.00 -11.84
C CYS A 723 -14.48 7.52 -12.04
N VAL A 724 -14.19 6.95 -13.20
CA VAL A 724 -14.56 5.56 -13.54
C VAL A 724 -13.37 4.68 -13.92
N GLY A 725 -12.16 5.22 -13.88
CA GLY A 725 -10.94 4.47 -14.16
C GLY A 725 -10.35 4.69 -15.54
N LYS A 726 -9.14 4.17 -15.71
CA LYS A 726 -8.40 4.25 -16.96
C LYS A 726 -9.04 3.39 -18.05
N PRO A 727 -8.81 3.71 -19.34
CA PRO A 727 -9.20 2.83 -20.43
C PRO A 727 -8.62 1.43 -20.20
N LEU A 728 -9.49 0.43 -20.35
CA LEU A 728 -9.08 -0.95 -20.20
C LEU A 728 -8.37 -1.40 -21.46
N ARG A 729 -7.06 -1.31 -21.42
CA ARG A 729 -6.20 -1.79 -22.51
C ARG A 729 -6.40 -3.28 -22.80
N GLN A 730 -6.90 -4.05 -21.82
CA GLN A 730 -7.35 -5.44 -21.99
C GLN A 730 -8.44 -5.64 -23.05
N TYR A 731 -9.36 -4.68 -23.20
CA TYR A 731 -10.48 -4.78 -24.13
C TYR A 731 -10.15 -4.20 -25.52
N ALA A 732 -9.06 -3.50 -25.70
CA ALA A 732 -8.61 -3.08 -27.02
C ALA A 732 -8.34 -4.29 -27.94
N VAL A 733 -8.00 -5.45 -27.38
CA VAL A 733 -7.83 -6.70 -28.12
C VAL A 733 -9.18 -7.30 -28.54
N TRP A 734 -10.27 -6.99 -27.81
CA TRP A 734 -11.61 -7.52 -28.11
C TRP A 734 -12.49 -6.56 -28.94
N ASN A 735 -12.17 -5.29 -28.97
CA ASN A 735 -12.90 -4.26 -29.73
C ASN A 735 -12.02 -3.74 -30.87
N VAL A 736 -11.70 -4.62 -31.81
CA VAL A 736 -10.93 -4.31 -33.01
C VAL A 736 -11.58 -3.19 -33.84
N GLU A 737 -12.91 -2.99 -33.74
CA GLU A 737 -13.64 -1.95 -34.45
C GLU A 737 -13.48 -0.52 -33.92
N ARG A 738 -12.95 -0.33 -32.70
CA ARG A 738 -12.83 0.99 -32.04
C ARG A 738 -11.41 1.50 -31.82
N GLY A 739 -10.40 0.76 -32.17
CA GLY A 739 -8.98 1.19 -32.26
C GLY A 739 -8.29 1.58 -30.95
N GLU A 740 -9.00 1.90 -29.87
CA GLU A 740 -8.49 2.25 -28.56
C GLU A 740 -9.42 1.71 -27.46
N GLY A 741 -8.85 1.29 -26.33
CA GLY A 741 -9.64 0.81 -25.20
C GLY A 741 -10.66 1.86 -24.74
N SER A 742 -11.91 1.47 -24.56
CA SER A 742 -12.96 2.38 -24.08
C SER A 742 -12.82 2.67 -22.60
N ILE A 743 -12.99 3.92 -22.21
CA ILE A 743 -13.15 4.31 -20.79
C ILE A 743 -14.46 3.70 -20.28
N PRO A 744 -14.49 3.25 -18.98
CA PRO A 744 -15.74 2.84 -18.36
C PRO A 744 -16.83 3.92 -18.43
N SER A 745 -18.07 3.51 -18.69
CA SER A 745 -19.18 4.43 -18.90
C SER A 745 -19.62 5.12 -17.61
N LYS A 746 -19.45 6.43 -17.54
CA LYS A 746 -19.93 7.26 -16.43
C LYS A 746 -21.46 7.21 -16.31
N ALA A 747 -22.16 7.31 -17.45
CA ALA A 747 -23.62 7.31 -17.46
C ALA A 747 -24.19 5.99 -16.92
N ALA A 748 -23.61 4.85 -17.35
CA ALA A 748 -24.01 3.54 -16.83
C ALA A 748 -23.71 3.40 -15.32
N ALA A 749 -22.53 3.81 -14.87
CA ALA A 749 -22.15 3.76 -13.46
C ALA A 749 -23.10 4.59 -12.57
N VAL A 750 -23.41 5.83 -12.98
CA VAL A 750 -24.36 6.71 -12.26
C VAL A 750 -25.77 6.11 -12.23
N MET A 751 -26.24 5.54 -13.36
CA MET A 751 -27.58 4.95 -13.43
C MET A 751 -27.68 3.71 -12.53
N ILE A 752 -26.65 2.84 -12.52
CA ILE A 752 -26.60 1.66 -11.65
C ILE A 752 -26.58 2.07 -10.17
N LEU A 753 -25.70 3.00 -9.79
CA LEU A 753 -25.58 3.44 -8.39
C LEU A 753 -26.86 4.11 -7.89
N ARG A 754 -27.47 5.00 -8.68
CA ARG A 754 -28.76 5.61 -8.32
C ARG A 754 -29.86 4.57 -8.16
N GLY A 755 -29.91 3.61 -9.08
CA GLY A 755 -30.89 2.53 -9.01
C GLY A 755 -30.66 1.60 -7.81
N MET A 756 -29.40 1.38 -7.41
CA MET A 756 -29.09 0.61 -6.20
C MET A 756 -29.42 1.37 -4.92
N LEU A 757 -29.02 2.63 -4.82
CA LEU A 757 -29.22 3.42 -3.60
C LEU A 757 -30.69 3.83 -3.38
N GLY A 758 -31.52 3.81 -4.43
CA GLY A 758 -32.92 4.26 -4.36
C GLY A 758 -33.05 5.75 -4.02
N ASP A 759 -34.25 6.18 -3.60
CA ASP A 759 -34.52 7.57 -3.20
C ASP A 759 -34.05 7.91 -1.77
N GLY A 760 -33.06 7.17 -1.23
CA GLY A 760 -32.41 7.50 0.05
C GLY A 760 -33.13 7.07 1.34
N THR A 761 -34.27 6.37 1.26
CA THR A 761 -35.12 6.09 2.43
C THR A 761 -34.86 4.78 3.17
N ASN A 762 -33.90 3.94 2.72
CA ASN A 762 -33.66 2.61 3.35
C ASN A 762 -32.16 2.24 3.50
N LEU A 763 -31.27 3.21 3.62
CA LEU A 763 -29.84 2.92 3.86
C LEU A 763 -29.55 2.52 5.31
N ASP A 764 -30.46 2.86 6.24
CA ASP A 764 -30.39 2.58 7.69
C ASP A 764 -31.20 1.36 8.13
N ALA A 765 -31.48 0.41 7.23
CA ALA A 765 -32.06 -0.85 7.67
C ALA A 765 -31.13 -1.50 8.71
N PRO A 766 -31.64 -1.84 9.91
CA PRO A 766 -30.81 -2.45 10.94
C PRO A 766 -30.12 -3.66 10.35
N ASP A 767 -28.87 -3.81 10.74
CA ASP A 767 -28.05 -4.96 10.33
C ASP A 767 -28.77 -6.25 10.76
N SER A 768 -29.62 -6.78 9.87
CA SER A 768 -30.33 -8.04 10.12
C SER A 768 -29.39 -9.23 10.04
N SER A 769 -28.11 -8.98 9.84
CA SER A 769 -27.02 -9.94 9.91
C SER A 769 -26.60 -10.29 11.34
N ALA A 770 -27.37 -9.92 12.37
CA ALA A 770 -27.39 -10.69 13.60
C ALA A 770 -27.91 -12.08 13.23
N LEU A 771 -27.11 -12.79 12.41
CA LEU A 771 -27.40 -14.16 12.06
C LEU A 771 -27.32 -14.99 13.32
N THR A 772 -28.40 -15.65 13.58
CA THR A 772 -28.61 -16.91 14.28
C THR A 772 -27.68 -18.05 13.85
N ASP A 773 -26.45 -17.78 13.45
CA ASP A 773 -25.39 -18.77 13.42
C ASP A 773 -24.80 -18.81 14.83
N SER A 774 -25.08 -19.89 15.56
CA SER A 774 -24.54 -20.10 16.89
C SER A 774 -23.01 -19.88 16.87
N GLU A 775 -22.45 -19.27 17.91
CA GLU A 775 -21.00 -19.12 18.12
C GLU A 775 -20.21 -20.41 17.82
N ALA A 776 -20.82 -21.57 18.04
CA ALA A 776 -20.30 -22.89 17.70
C ALA A 776 -20.16 -23.14 16.18
N GLY A 777 -21.01 -22.56 15.35
CA GLY A 777 -20.90 -22.64 13.89
C GLY A 777 -19.74 -21.82 13.34
N ASP A 778 -19.53 -20.63 13.88
CA ASP A 778 -18.42 -19.76 13.48
C ASP A 778 -17.07 -20.29 13.95
N GLU A 779 -16.99 -20.88 15.15
CA GLU A 779 -15.78 -21.54 15.66
C GLU A 779 -15.39 -22.74 14.78
N LEU A 780 -16.36 -23.55 14.35
CA LEU A 780 -16.11 -24.72 13.48
C LEU A 780 -15.63 -24.28 12.08
N ARG A 781 -16.22 -23.24 11.50
CA ARG A 781 -15.79 -22.67 10.20
C ARG A 781 -14.37 -22.14 10.26
N LEU A 782 -14.05 -21.42 11.33
CA LEU A 782 -12.72 -20.87 11.57
C LEU A 782 -11.69 -21.99 11.76
N GLU A 783 -12.02 -23.03 12.53
CA GLU A 783 -11.19 -24.20 12.71
C GLU A 783 -10.88 -24.90 11.37
N MET A 784 -11.89 -25.09 10.52
CA MET A 784 -11.73 -25.69 9.18
C MET A 784 -10.84 -24.82 8.27
N ALA A 785 -10.96 -23.49 8.34
CA ALA A 785 -10.11 -22.57 7.57
C ALA A 785 -8.65 -22.63 8.03
N LEU A 786 -8.41 -22.69 9.33
CA LEU A 786 -7.07 -22.84 9.91
C LEU A 786 -6.44 -24.20 9.54
N ARG A 787 -7.22 -25.30 9.58
CA ARG A 787 -6.74 -26.63 9.18
C ARG A 787 -6.30 -26.63 7.71
N ARG A 788 -7.11 -26.12 6.80
CA ARG A 788 -6.79 -25.98 5.37
C ARG A 788 -5.52 -25.18 5.13
N ARG A 789 -5.31 -24.09 5.87
CA ARG A 789 -4.09 -23.29 5.73
C ARG A 789 -2.84 -24.07 6.16
N LEU A 790 -2.88 -24.77 7.28
CA LEU A 790 -1.73 -25.55 7.78
C LEU A 790 -1.43 -26.76 6.89
N GLU A 791 -2.44 -27.36 6.26
CA GLU A 791 -2.27 -28.44 5.28
C GLU A 791 -1.53 -27.93 4.04
N ARG A 792 -1.88 -26.76 3.52
CA ARG A 792 -1.20 -26.14 2.37
C ARG A 792 0.24 -25.71 2.66
N MET A 793 0.56 -25.32 3.89
CA MET A 793 1.96 -25.07 4.28
C MET A 793 2.81 -26.36 4.31
N ARG A 794 2.18 -27.54 4.28
CA ARG A 794 2.87 -28.84 4.19
C ARG A 794 3.21 -29.24 2.75
N GLU A 795 2.40 -28.81 1.79
CA GLU A 795 2.66 -29.05 0.39
C GLU A 795 3.78 -28.09 -0.05
N PRO A 796 4.88 -28.59 -0.64
CA PRO A 796 5.80 -27.70 -1.30
C PRO A 796 4.96 -26.92 -2.31
N GLN A 797 5.11 -25.60 -2.35
CA GLN A 797 4.44 -24.77 -3.37
C GLN A 797 4.98 -25.21 -4.74
N VAL A 798 4.41 -26.30 -5.23
CA VAL A 798 4.59 -26.72 -6.61
C VAL A 798 3.77 -25.70 -7.40
N PHE A 799 4.47 -24.75 -7.98
CA PHE A 799 3.88 -23.92 -9.03
C PHE A 799 3.52 -24.88 -10.15
N HIS A 800 2.29 -25.42 -10.11
CA HIS A 800 1.74 -26.04 -11.28
C HIS A 800 1.71 -24.96 -12.35
N PRO A 801 2.41 -25.12 -13.49
CA PRO A 801 2.17 -24.27 -14.62
C PRO A 801 0.70 -24.49 -14.99
N ILE A 802 -0.16 -23.63 -14.48
CA ILE A 802 -1.51 -23.51 -15.03
C ILE A 802 -1.22 -23.11 -16.47
N GLU A 803 -1.62 -23.97 -17.41
CA GLU A 803 -1.49 -23.65 -18.84
C GLU A 803 -1.95 -22.21 -19.03
N PRO A 804 -1.11 -21.34 -19.61
CA PRO A 804 -1.36 -19.91 -19.57
C PRO A 804 -2.75 -19.67 -20.13
N ARG A 805 -3.61 -19.05 -19.34
CA ARG A 805 -4.97 -18.63 -19.73
C ARG A 805 -4.95 -17.80 -21.02
N VAL A 806 -3.77 -17.34 -21.41
CA VAL A 806 -3.43 -16.60 -22.64
C VAL A 806 -3.73 -17.43 -23.90
N GLU A 807 -3.47 -18.74 -23.94
CA GLU A 807 -3.73 -19.55 -25.13
C GLU A 807 -5.22 -19.76 -25.39
N THR A 808 -6.05 -19.77 -24.37
CA THR A 808 -7.51 -19.88 -24.52
C THR A 808 -8.23 -18.55 -24.64
N ARG A 809 -7.68 -17.46 -24.12
CA ARG A 809 -8.25 -16.12 -24.21
C ARG A 809 -7.70 -15.26 -25.35
N TYR A 810 -6.47 -15.51 -25.80
CA TYR A 810 -5.78 -14.65 -26.79
C TYR A 810 -4.96 -15.50 -27.77
N PRO A 811 -5.61 -16.27 -28.66
CA PRO A 811 -4.88 -17.18 -29.54
C PRO A 811 -3.93 -16.50 -30.54
N ASP A 812 -4.07 -15.21 -30.83
CA ASP A 812 -3.20 -14.49 -31.76
C ASP A 812 -3.12 -12.99 -31.43
N ALA A 813 -1.98 -12.56 -30.93
CA ALA A 813 -1.62 -11.14 -30.84
C ALA A 813 -1.10 -10.63 -32.21
N ARG A 814 -1.83 -10.88 -33.30
CA ARG A 814 -1.55 -10.24 -34.58
C ARG A 814 -1.93 -8.76 -34.51
N LYS A 815 -1.17 -7.93 -35.21
CA LYS A 815 -1.50 -6.50 -35.32
C LYS A 815 -2.92 -6.36 -35.89
N PRO A 816 -3.73 -5.39 -35.41
CA PRO A 816 -5.10 -5.19 -35.93
C PRO A 816 -5.20 -5.03 -37.42
N GLU A 817 -4.14 -4.57 -38.08
CA GLU A 817 -4.01 -4.37 -39.53
C GLU A 817 -3.86 -5.68 -40.34
N GLU A 818 -3.59 -6.81 -39.69
CA GLU A 818 -3.35 -8.12 -40.33
C GLU A 818 -4.57 -9.05 -40.29
N LEU A 819 -5.69 -8.60 -39.70
CA LEU A 819 -6.90 -9.42 -39.59
C LEU A 819 -7.83 -9.18 -40.79
N SER A 820 -8.13 -10.23 -41.53
CA SER A 820 -9.14 -10.17 -42.59
C SER A 820 -10.56 -10.06 -42.01
N SER A 821 -11.49 -9.56 -42.79
CA SER A 821 -12.92 -9.50 -42.40
C SER A 821 -13.51 -10.89 -42.07
N ALA A 822 -12.95 -11.94 -42.63
CA ALA A 822 -13.32 -13.34 -42.38
C ALA A 822 -12.84 -13.77 -40.95
N ASP A 823 -11.61 -13.40 -40.57
CA ASP A 823 -11.08 -13.70 -39.22
C ASP A 823 -11.87 -13.01 -38.12
N VAL A 824 -12.34 -11.77 -38.36
CA VAL A 824 -13.19 -11.01 -37.45
C VAL A 824 -14.56 -11.68 -37.28
N ALA A 825 -15.15 -12.17 -38.39
CA ALA A 825 -16.45 -12.87 -38.35
C ALA A 825 -16.35 -14.23 -37.63
N GLU A 826 -15.28 -14.98 -37.87
CA GLU A 826 -15.04 -16.27 -37.21
C GLU A 826 -14.83 -16.09 -35.70
N ARG A 827 -14.05 -15.08 -35.27
CA ARG A 827 -13.85 -14.75 -33.86
C ARG A 827 -15.16 -14.35 -33.16
N ALA A 828 -15.99 -13.55 -33.85
CA ALA A 828 -17.31 -13.16 -33.34
C ALA A 828 -18.26 -14.37 -33.21
N ALA A 829 -18.14 -15.36 -34.11
CA ALA A 829 -18.89 -16.61 -34.02
C ALA A 829 -18.44 -17.48 -32.84
N ARG A 830 -17.13 -17.70 -32.69
CA ARG A 830 -16.53 -18.46 -31.55
C ARG A 830 -16.85 -17.83 -30.19
N ARG A 831 -16.87 -16.48 -30.12
CA ARG A 831 -17.27 -15.78 -28.89
C ARG A 831 -18.73 -16.02 -28.53
N ARG A 832 -19.65 -15.94 -29.52
CA ARG A 832 -21.07 -16.24 -29.28
C ARG A 832 -21.29 -17.69 -28.82
N GLU A 833 -20.49 -18.61 -29.33
CA GLU A 833 -20.52 -20.03 -28.92
C GLU A 833 -19.97 -20.21 -27.51
N PHE A 834 -18.87 -19.57 -27.17
CA PHE A 834 -18.29 -19.56 -25.82
C PHE A 834 -19.23 -18.94 -24.81
N ASP A 835 -19.83 -17.78 -25.10
CA ASP A 835 -20.81 -17.14 -24.22
C ASP A 835 -22.06 -18.04 -24.01
N ARG A 836 -22.45 -18.78 -25.02
CA ARG A 836 -23.55 -19.78 -24.93
C ARG A 836 -23.16 -20.97 -24.07
N GLU A 837 -21.96 -21.52 -24.26
CA GLU A 837 -21.44 -22.59 -23.42
C GLU A 837 -21.26 -22.16 -21.96
N LEU A 838 -20.72 -20.97 -21.72
CA LEU A 838 -20.51 -20.39 -20.40
C LEU A 838 -21.84 -20.23 -19.67
N ARG A 839 -22.85 -19.65 -20.32
CA ARG A 839 -24.21 -19.56 -19.80
C ARG A 839 -24.83 -20.94 -19.53
N GLY A 840 -24.56 -21.93 -20.40
CA GLY A 840 -24.98 -23.32 -20.22
C GLY A 840 -24.31 -23.98 -19.00
N ARG A 841 -23.02 -23.73 -18.78
CA ARG A 841 -22.25 -24.24 -17.62
C ARG A 841 -22.72 -23.60 -16.32
N ILE A 842 -22.91 -22.28 -16.31
CA ILE A 842 -23.44 -21.52 -15.17
C ILE A 842 -24.85 -22.02 -14.83
N ALA A 843 -25.75 -22.15 -15.79
CA ALA A 843 -27.13 -22.63 -15.59
C ALA A 843 -27.16 -24.11 -15.12
N LYS A 844 -26.22 -24.93 -15.56
CA LYS A 844 -26.10 -26.33 -15.16
C LYS A 844 -25.54 -26.44 -13.71
N ARG A 845 -24.60 -25.58 -13.33
CA ARG A 845 -24.02 -25.53 -11.99
C ARG A 845 -25.03 -24.99 -10.96
N ILE A 846 -25.76 -23.92 -11.29
CA ILE A 846 -26.86 -23.42 -10.46
C ILE A 846 -27.95 -24.50 -10.22
N ARG A 847 -28.10 -25.46 -11.14
CA ARG A 847 -29.02 -26.60 -10.97
C ARG A 847 -28.43 -27.78 -10.22
N THR A 848 -27.10 -27.95 -10.18
CA THR A 848 -26.41 -29.05 -9.52
C THR A 848 -25.93 -28.73 -8.11
N ASP A 849 -25.60 -27.50 -7.82
CA ASP A 849 -25.31 -27.05 -6.46
C ASP A 849 -26.62 -26.65 -5.77
N GLN A 850 -27.38 -27.66 -5.39
CA GLN A 850 -28.44 -27.51 -4.40
C GLN A 850 -27.77 -27.14 -3.08
N LEU A 851 -28.01 -25.95 -2.61
CA LEU A 851 -27.83 -25.57 -1.21
C LEU A 851 -28.43 -26.67 -0.31
N PRO A 852 -27.80 -27.02 0.81
CA PRO A 852 -28.39 -27.99 1.74
C PRO A 852 -29.80 -27.55 2.10
N PRO A 853 -30.73 -28.47 2.25
CA PRO A 853 -32.13 -28.16 2.45
C PRO A 853 -32.31 -27.38 3.75
N HIS A 854 -32.70 -26.14 3.64
CA HIS A 854 -33.17 -25.34 4.76
C HIS A 854 -34.35 -26.04 5.41
N ALA A 855 -34.21 -26.42 6.67
CA ALA A 855 -35.31 -26.93 7.48
C ALA A 855 -36.43 -25.88 7.56
N GLY A 856 -37.60 -26.25 7.05
CA GLY A 856 -38.93 -25.79 7.50
C GLY A 856 -39.29 -24.34 7.22
N ARG A 857 -39.76 -24.09 6.00
CA ARG A 857 -40.76 -23.02 5.82
C ARG A 857 -42.19 -23.63 5.87
N PRO A 858 -43.12 -23.05 6.62
CA PRO A 858 -44.54 -23.44 6.57
C PRO A 858 -45.12 -23.14 5.19
N GLY A 859 -45.81 -24.11 4.62
CA GLY A 859 -46.47 -24.00 3.33
C GLY A 859 -47.55 -22.93 3.29
N PRO A 860 -47.87 -22.37 2.11
CA PRO A 860 -48.96 -21.41 1.96
C PRO A 860 -50.32 -22.07 2.18
N PRO A 861 -51.31 -21.32 2.65
CA PRO A 861 -52.67 -21.84 2.88
C PRO A 861 -53.34 -22.22 1.55
N PRO A 862 -54.22 -23.23 1.54
CA PRO A 862 -54.89 -23.71 0.33
C PRO A 862 -55.96 -22.73 -0.15
N GLY A 863 -55.88 -22.34 -1.42
CA GLY A 863 -57.01 -21.73 -2.12
C GLY A 863 -56.74 -20.44 -2.89
N MET A 864 -55.98 -20.49 -3.98
CA MET A 864 -56.15 -19.57 -5.09
C MET A 864 -55.81 -20.24 -6.42
N LYS A 865 -56.77 -20.30 -7.31
CA LYS A 865 -56.74 -20.83 -8.67
C LYS A 865 -55.97 -19.85 -9.57
N THR A 866 -54.98 -20.34 -10.29
CA THR A 866 -54.30 -19.64 -11.39
C THR A 866 -55.17 -19.62 -12.63
N PRO A 867 -55.24 -18.51 -13.38
CA PRO A 867 -55.80 -18.52 -14.74
C PRO A 867 -54.69 -18.88 -15.75
N ALA A 868 -55.10 -19.73 -16.69
CA ALA A 868 -54.28 -20.21 -17.79
C ALA A 868 -54.11 -19.16 -18.90
N GLY A 869 -52.93 -19.17 -19.49
CA GLY A 869 -52.75 -18.94 -20.92
C GLY A 869 -52.56 -17.51 -21.41
N ASN A 870 -51.34 -17.17 -21.80
CA ASN A 870 -51.11 -16.49 -23.08
C ASN A 870 -49.65 -16.65 -23.53
N LYS A 871 -49.49 -17.16 -24.76
CA LYS A 871 -48.23 -17.25 -25.47
C LYS A 871 -47.83 -15.84 -25.95
N PRO A 872 -46.50 -15.51 -26.00
CA PRO A 872 -46.04 -14.25 -26.59
C PRO A 872 -46.04 -14.32 -28.12
N PRO A 873 -46.32 -13.20 -28.80
CA PRO A 873 -46.32 -13.13 -30.25
C PRO A 873 -44.90 -13.05 -30.83
N THR A 874 -44.69 -13.85 -31.88
CA THR A 874 -43.60 -13.75 -32.82
C THR A 874 -43.91 -12.63 -33.81
N HIS A 875 -42.98 -11.70 -34.01
CA HIS A 875 -42.62 -10.87 -35.15
C HIS A 875 -42.28 -9.43 -34.75
N PHE A 876 -41.01 -9.07 -34.91
CA PHE A 876 -40.57 -7.69 -35.11
C PHE A 876 -40.09 -7.50 -36.55
N PRO A 877 -40.48 -6.40 -37.21
CA PRO A 877 -40.09 -6.11 -38.57
C PRO A 877 -38.68 -5.50 -38.64
N SER A 878 -37.94 -5.95 -39.68
CA SER A 878 -36.67 -5.40 -40.12
C SER A 878 -36.78 -3.95 -40.62
N ARG A 879 -35.89 -3.06 -40.15
CA ARG A 879 -35.66 -1.74 -40.74
C ARG A 879 -34.55 -1.78 -41.78
N PRO A 880 -34.62 -0.96 -42.86
CA PRO A 880 -33.77 -1.07 -44.03
C PRO A 880 -32.39 -0.42 -43.85
N CYS A 881 -31.40 -1.00 -44.54
CA CYS A 881 -30.05 -0.48 -44.73
C CYS A 881 -30.05 0.89 -45.39
N VAL A 882 -29.24 1.81 -44.89
CA VAL A 882 -28.87 3.06 -45.54
C VAL A 882 -27.55 2.82 -46.28
N SER A 883 -27.50 3.23 -47.56
CA SER A 883 -26.45 3.00 -48.54
C SER A 883 -25.13 3.73 -48.26
N GLU A 884 -24.02 3.11 -48.65
CA GLU A 884 -22.61 3.45 -48.46
C GLU A 884 -22.07 4.70 -49.21
N ASP A 885 -22.88 5.56 -49.78
CA ASP A 885 -22.38 6.61 -50.69
C ASP A 885 -22.08 7.98 -50.07
N LYS A 886 -22.00 8.12 -48.71
CA LYS A 886 -21.70 9.42 -48.09
C LYS A 886 -20.36 9.51 -47.33
N VAL A 887 -19.54 8.46 -47.32
CA VAL A 887 -18.27 8.45 -46.51
C VAL A 887 -17.04 8.77 -47.36
N GLN A 888 -17.15 8.91 -48.69
CA GLN A 888 -15.98 9.13 -49.59
C GLN A 888 -15.65 10.61 -49.87
N GLN A 889 -16.39 11.59 -49.40
CA GLN A 889 -16.13 13.00 -49.72
C GLN A 889 -15.35 13.83 -48.67
N GLU A 890 -14.99 13.28 -47.54
CA GLU A 890 -14.22 14.03 -46.51
C GLU A 890 -12.73 13.62 -46.35
N ARG A 891 -12.19 12.76 -47.26
CA ARG A 891 -10.78 12.30 -47.18
C ARG A 891 -9.78 12.98 -48.11
N ALA A 892 -10.11 14.12 -48.69
CA ALA A 892 -9.27 14.78 -49.68
C ALA A 892 -8.86 16.22 -49.33
N ILE A 893 -8.40 16.49 -48.09
CA ILE A 893 -7.63 17.72 -47.77
C ILE A 893 -6.67 17.39 -46.63
N GLY A 894 -5.35 17.42 -46.91
CA GLY A 894 -4.34 17.50 -45.86
C GLY A 894 -3.16 16.51 -45.96
N ARG A 895 -2.51 16.42 -47.10
CA ARG A 895 -1.09 15.98 -47.14
C ARG A 895 -0.21 17.20 -47.26
N HIS A 896 0.54 17.53 -46.24
CA HIS A 896 1.73 18.38 -46.29
C HIS A 896 2.95 17.56 -45.87
N ASP A 897 3.99 17.65 -46.70
CA ASP A 897 5.25 16.95 -46.70
C ASP A 897 6.04 17.18 -45.41
N GLU A 898 6.28 16.11 -44.65
CA GLU A 898 7.35 16.06 -43.64
C GLU A 898 8.56 15.36 -44.27
N GLU A 899 9.70 16.05 -44.30
CA GLU A 899 10.98 15.48 -44.71
C GLU A 899 11.41 14.33 -43.76
N PRO A 900 11.95 13.23 -44.28
CA PRO A 900 12.34 12.09 -43.49
C PRO A 900 13.59 12.39 -42.66
N ILE A 901 13.54 12.01 -41.39
CA ILE A 901 14.66 12.12 -40.42
C ILE A 901 15.70 11.03 -40.75
N ARG A 902 16.96 11.41 -41.01
CA ARG A 902 18.07 10.50 -41.29
C ARG A 902 18.57 9.80 -40.03
N PRO A 903 19.00 8.53 -40.07
CA PRO A 903 19.64 7.82 -38.96
C PRO A 903 21.00 8.46 -38.66
N GLY A 904 21.16 9.02 -37.48
CA GLY A 904 22.43 9.64 -37.04
C GLY A 904 22.30 10.97 -36.28
N ASP A 905 21.14 11.60 -36.24
CA ASP A 905 20.94 12.86 -35.53
C ASP A 905 20.93 12.67 -34.01
N SER A 906 21.70 13.51 -33.29
CA SER A 906 21.75 13.48 -31.84
C SER A 906 20.40 13.90 -31.21
N LEU A 907 20.08 13.40 -30.00
CA LEU A 907 18.86 13.72 -29.25
C LEU A 907 18.59 15.23 -29.09
N ALA A 908 19.66 16.04 -29.01
CA ALA A 908 19.56 17.51 -28.95
C ALA A 908 19.12 18.12 -30.29
N ALA A 909 19.52 17.56 -31.43
CA ALA A 909 19.07 17.99 -32.74
C ALA A 909 17.61 17.63 -33.00
N ARG A 910 17.16 16.46 -32.51
CA ARG A 910 15.76 16.02 -32.56
C ARG A 910 14.85 16.93 -31.74
N ALA A 911 15.26 17.33 -30.52
CA ALA A 911 14.47 18.24 -29.67
C ALA A 911 14.38 19.64 -30.28
N ARG A 912 15.41 20.13 -30.98
CA ARG A 912 15.37 21.44 -31.69
C ARG A 912 14.46 21.44 -32.89
N LYS A 913 14.41 20.34 -33.69
CA LYS A 913 13.50 20.21 -34.83
C LYS A 913 12.03 20.16 -34.36
N ILE A 914 11.72 19.47 -33.29
CA ILE A 914 10.36 19.40 -32.71
C ILE A 914 9.93 20.78 -32.16
N ARG A 915 10.86 21.56 -31.56
CA ARG A 915 10.56 22.92 -31.09
C ARG A 915 10.31 23.92 -32.22
N LYS A 916 11.03 23.82 -33.35
CA LYS A 916 10.81 24.71 -34.52
C LYS A 916 9.47 24.43 -35.21
N GLY A 917 9.02 23.19 -35.28
CA GLY A 917 7.70 22.83 -35.85
C GLY A 917 6.51 23.34 -35.04
N ARG A 918 6.69 23.61 -33.71
CA ARG A 918 5.62 24.14 -32.85
C ARG A 918 5.54 25.67 -32.75
N GLN A 919 6.53 26.42 -33.21
CA GLN A 919 6.53 27.89 -33.21
C GLN A 919 6.02 28.53 -34.49
N GLY A 920 5.62 27.74 -35.47
CA GLY A 920 5.10 28.22 -36.78
C GLY A 920 3.59 28.39 -36.86
N HIS A 921 2.84 28.15 -35.80
CA HIS A 921 1.39 28.39 -35.78
C HIS A 921 0.99 29.05 -34.44
N SER A 922 0.99 30.32 -34.42
CA SER A 922 0.21 31.22 -33.53
C SER A 922 -0.69 32.09 -34.34
#